data_b1b671dfefbc5e123ac39762ffcd45a0
#
_entry.id   b1b671dfefbc5e123ac39762ffcd45a0
#
_cell.length_a   1.000
_cell.length_b   1.000
_cell.length_c   1.000
_cell.angle_alpha   90.00
_cell.angle_beta   90.00
_cell.angle_gamma   90.00
#
_symmetry.space_group_name_H-M   'P 1'
#
loop_
_entity.id
_entity.type
_entity.pdbx_description
1 polymer ?
#
loop_
_entity_poly.entity_id
_entity_poly.type
_entity_poly.pdbx_seq_one_letter_code
_entity_poly.pdbx_strand_id
1 'polypeptide(L)'
;MHTLTHDTRWDGRWIWDHTDGTEKNAYVLFRRAFELREVPASSVLRITATTRYRLYLNGVLLGEGPPKSQPFLTYYDEYLIEGPAATAGPRLVRGDNVIAVIVQHVGYDDDSRGGLLAELRPLADATRGRPVSDTAPPVAPDTGPGPGAPIVATDGLWKVTRSAAWRADTFFCHFNRVVPYQEHFDARRLDPRWLEARYDDSTWSDAAIVHGRHSDRPPRVAPWTRLVPRDIPFMEERSTYAQTVAETGEVTAATNRTRSGDLSISLSQPARAVELATIDGPEALLTADGETALACSTAHRSDPKIGIREPVLMLDFGRIVNAYVELDVEGPAGATLEIGYAERLHDGHFNNAIEGQFADAITIREGRQRWRVFAWKAFRYLRVRVHSAFSPLIVHELVAVETRYPFEEHGAFRASQTKLNEVFEMCRYTLRLASNEYITDTPWREQGQWLGDVAAVTLGGIYACFGETRLARKFLRQSAATQYPTGFLGNMTNTYSANWQNVHVDFALWWLMALRDYYRYTGEEEIVHELYPTAVGLVEAVLAYRDDDGLVTDMPYVVFIDWAAVDTTGASAAFNAILAGALKAMGELARVRGDGWMTDRAEGARRRIADSFAAVFWQQDEGLFCDAVDDPDGVDSGGGRVPTGRYSEQTNAAAIVFG
;
A
#
# COMPACT_ATOMS: atom_id res chain seq x y z
N MET A 1 29.17 -10.88 6.96
CA MET A 1 28.59 -9.58 6.55
C MET A 1 28.61 -9.52 5.04
N HIS A 2 27.65 -10.18 4.38
CA HIS A 2 27.39 -9.98 2.96
C HIS A 2 26.18 -9.06 2.84
N THR A 3 26.46 -7.78 2.91
CA THR A 3 25.53 -6.71 2.56
C THR A 3 25.11 -6.90 1.11
N LEU A 4 23.80 -6.98 0.87
CA LEU A 4 23.22 -6.68 -0.45
C LEU A 4 23.59 -5.23 -0.77
N THR A 5 24.76 -5.01 -1.31
CA THR A 5 25.18 -3.73 -1.85
C THR A 5 24.65 -3.62 -3.27
N HIS A 6 23.34 -3.40 -3.42
CA HIS A 6 22.85 -2.65 -4.56
C HIS A 6 23.19 -1.17 -4.30
N ASP A 7 24.47 -0.86 -4.27
CA ASP A 7 24.97 0.51 -4.26
C ASP A 7 24.84 1.06 -5.69
N THR A 8 23.59 1.20 -6.12
CA THR A 8 23.29 1.85 -7.39
C THR A 8 23.71 3.30 -7.23
N ARG A 9 24.84 3.65 -7.83
CA ARG A 9 25.33 5.03 -7.81
C ARG A 9 24.30 5.94 -8.47
N TRP A 10 23.82 6.93 -7.74
CA TRP A 10 22.99 8.01 -8.22
C TRP A 10 23.82 9.26 -8.44
N ASP A 11 23.66 9.90 -9.58
CA ASP A 11 24.18 11.25 -9.84
C ASP A 11 23.18 12.31 -9.36
N GLY A 12 21.88 11.97 -9.36
CA GLY A 12 20.82 12.78 -8.78
C GLY A 12 20.96 13.00 -7.28
N ARG A 13 20.35 14.06 -6.80
CA ARG A 13 20.18 14.40 -5.39
C ARG A 13 18.71 14.34 -5.02
N TRP A 14 18.41 14.02 -3.76
CA TRP A 14 17.08 14.27 -3.25
C TRP A 14 16.79 15.77 -3.29
N ILE A 15 15.68 16.13 -3.90
CA ILE A 15 15.22 17.51 -3.99
C ILE A 15 13.82 17.66 -3.40
N TRP A 16 13.53 18.84 -2.87
CA TRP A 16 12.22 19.24 -2.37
C TRP A 16 11.96 20.73 -2.64
N ASP A 17 10.80 21.24 -2.19
CA ASP A 17 10.61 22.67 -2.09
C ASP A 17 11.48 23.25 -0.94
N HIS A 18 11.42 24.53 -0.65
CA HIS A 18 12.30 25.18 0.33
C HIS A 18 11.91 24.93 1.79
N THR A 19 11.05 23.95 2.06
CA THR A 19 10.64 23.56 3.40
C THR A 19 11.50 22.42 3.92
N ASP A 20 11.29 22.05 5.18
CA ASP A 20 11.95 20.88 5.79
C ASP A 20 11.34 19.54 5.36
N GLY A 21 10.22 19.60 4.62
CA GLY A 21 9.52 18.42 4.09
C GLY A 21 8.69 17.66 5.12
N THR A 22 8.36 18.27 6.26
CA THR A 22 7.57 17.63 7.33
C THR A 22 6.07 17.88 7.21
N GLU A 23 5.66 18.68 6.24
CA GLU A 23 4.24 19.00 6.04
C GLU A 23 3.44 17.80 5.61
N LYS A 24 2.23 17.71 6.15
CA LYS A 24 1.30 16.61 5.90
C LYS A 24 0.44 16.89 4.67
N ASN A 25 0.14 15.82 3.92
CA ASN A 25 -0.72 15.85 2.73
C ASN A 25 -0.34 16.94 1.73
N ALA A 26 0.95 17.09 1.47
CA ALA A 26 1.45 18.10 0.53
C ALA A 26 1.52 17.53 -0.89
N TYR A 27 1.08 18.34 -1.87
CA TYR A 27 1.24 18.03 -3.28
C TYR A 27 2.23 19.02 -3.89
N VAL A 28 3.35 18.50 -4.37
CA VAL A 28 4.46 19.29 -4.89
C VAL A 28 4.69 18.94 -6.36
N LEU A 29 4.75 19.96 -7.19
CA LEU A 29 4.97 19.85 -8.63
C LEU A 29 6.44 20.13 -8.92
N PHE A 30 7.06 19.24 -9.69
CA PHE A 30 8.43 19.37 -10.16
C PHE A 30 8.45 19.33 -11.68
N ARG A 31 9.33 20.10 -12.28
CA ARG A 31 9.56 20.00 -13.71
C ARG A 31 11.02 20.31 -14.07
N ARG A 32 11.49 19.64 -15.11
CA ARG A 32 12.79 19.86 -15.71
C ARG A 32 12.64 19.90 -17.23
N ALA A 33 12.72 21.07 -17.81
CA ALA A 33 12.84 21.25 -19.25
C ALA A 33 14.30 21.07 -19.67
N PHE A 34 14.52 20.42 -20.80
CA PHE A 34 15.85 20.17 -21.36
C PHE A 34 15.79 20.00 -22.88
N GLU A 35 16.90 20.28 -23.55
CA GLU A 35 17.02 20.17 -25.02
C GLU A 35 17.86 18.94 -25.39
N LEU A 36 17.40 18.21 -26.41
CA LEU A 36 18.15 17.11 -27.03
C LEU A 36 18.50 17.46 -28.47
N ARG A 37 19.80 17.47 -28.79
CA ARG A 37 20.28 17.61 -30.16
C ARG A 37 20.06 16.31 -30.94
N GLU A 38 20.21 15.19 -30.27
CA GLU A 38 20.02 13.84 -30.79
C GLU A 38 19.28 13.00 -29.76
N VAL A 39 18.31 12.20 -30.20
CA VAL A 39 17.52 11.32 -29.34
C VAL A 39 18.24 9.99 -29.23
N PRO A 40 18.56 9.51 -28.00
CA PRO A 40 19.16 8.21 -27.80
C PRO A 40 18.27 7.09 -28.35
N ALA A 41 18.90 6.00 -28.80
CA ALA A 41 18.18 4.82 -29.29
C ALA A 41 17.30 4.17 -28.20
N SER A 42 17.73 4.23 -26.96
CA SER A 42 16.96 3.87 -25.78
C SER A 42 17.53 4.58 -24.55
N SER A 43 16.70 4.79 -23.56
CA SER A 43 17.07 5.42 -22.29
C SER A 43 16.34 4.74 -21.14
N VAL A 44 16.87 4.84 -19.93
CA VAL A 44 16.18 4.45 -18.71
C VAL A 44 15.98 5.66 -17.83
N LEU A 45 14.76 5.84 -17.34
CA LEU A 45 14.42 6.83 -16.33
C LEU A 45 14.21 6.11 -15.01
N ARG A 46 15.05 6.40 -14.02
CA ARG A 46 14.92 5.93 -12.64
C ARG A 46 14.29 6.99 -11.82
N ILE A 47 13.32 6.63 -10.96
CA ILE A 47 12.61 7.59 -10.13
C ILE A 47 12.10 6.96 -8.83
N THR A 48 12.15 7.74 -7.77
CA THR A 48 11.43 7.47 -6.53
C THR A 48 11.05 8.78 -5.85
N ALA A 49 10.04 8.74 -5.00
CA ALA A 49 9.61 9.91 -4.23
C ALA A 49 8.99 9.48 -2.89
N THR A 50 8.88 10.40 -1.97
CA THR A 50 8.15 10.23 -0.72
C THR A 50 6.88 11.06 -0.76
N THR A 51 5.67 10.50 -0.89
CA THR A 51 5.29 9.10 -0.69
C THR A 51 4.91 8.44 -2.00
N ARG A 52 4.28 9.19 -2.90
CA ARG A 52 3.77 8.75 -4.21
C ARG A 52 4.11 9.78 -5.26
N TYR A 53 4.32 9.34 -6.50
CA TYR A 53 4.50 10.24 -7.63
C TYR A 53 3.60 9.85 -8.81
N ARG A 54 3.29 10.84 -9.64
CA ARG A 54 2.89 10.70 -11.04
C ARG A 54 3.95 11.32 -11.91
N LEU A 55 4.46 10.55 -12.85
CA LEU A 55 5.54 10.92 -13.74
C LEU A 55 5.01 11.15 -15.16
N TYR A 56 5.34 12.28 -15.74
CA TYR A 56 4.99 12.64 -17.10
C TYR A 56 6.24 12.92 -17.92
N LEU A 57 6.24 12.46 -19.16
CA LEU A 57 7.26 12.80 -20.16
C LEU A 57 6.56 13.49 -21.33
N ASN A 58 6.93 14.74 -21.62
CA ASN A 58 6.34 15.54 -22.70
C ASN A 58 4.80 15.58 -22.68
N GLY A 59 4.21 15.76 -21.49
CA GLY A 59 2.77 15.84 -21.29
C GLY A 59 2.03 14.49 -21.20
N VAL A 60 2.70 13.38 -21.46
CA VAL A 60 2.11 12.03 -21.43
C VAL A 60 2.48 11.33 -20.12
N LEU A 61 1.48 10.75 -19.44
CA LEU A 61 1.72 9.95 -18.23
C LEU A 61 2.62 8.75 -18.57
N LEU A 62 3.78 8.67 -17.93
CA LEU A 62 4.72 7.55 -18.07
C LEU A 62 4.45 6.47 -17.01
N GLY A 63 4.10 6.86 -15.80
CA GLY A 63 3.76 5.93 -14.74
C GLY A 63 3.55 6.56 -13.37
N GLU A 64 3.18 5.73 -12.42
CA GLU A 64 2.93 6.07 -11.03
C GLU A 64 3.72 5.14 -10.10
N GLY A 65 4.13 5.63 -8.93
CA GLY A 65 4.91 4.87 -7.96
C GLY A 65 5.36 5.73 -6.77
N PRO A 66 6.40 5.32 -6.06
CA PRO A 66 7.03 4.00 -6.10
C PRO A 66 6.16 2.93 -5.42
N PRO A 67 6.53 1.63 -5.47
CA PRO A 67 5.85 0.62 -4.65
C PRO A 67 5.92 0.99 -3.20
N LYS A 68 4.80 0.87 -2.49
CA LYS A 68 4.70 1.26 -1.08
C LYS A 68 5.71 0.49 -0.22
N SER A 69 6.42 1.23 0.63
CA SER A 69 7.44 0.71 1.53
C SER A 69 7.71 1.67 2.69
N GLN A 70 8.46 1.21 3.67
CA GLN A 70 8.98 2.10 4.73
C GLN A 70 10.03 3.06 4.17
N PRO A 71 10.16 4.26 4.71
CA PRO A 71 11.14 5.24 4.23
C PRO A 71 12.61 4.75 4.26
N PHE A 72 12.98 3.92 5.24
CA PHE A 72 14.35 3.37 5.37
C PHE A 72 14.65 2.20 4.40
N LEU A 73 13.64 1.69 3.68
CA LEU A 73 13.74 0.71 2.60
C LEU A 73 12.93 1.21 1.42
N THR A 74 13.46 2.18 0.68
CA THR A 74 12.76 2.86 -0.40
C THR A 74 12.97 2.13 -1.72
N TYR A 75 11.87 1.79 -2.38
CA TYR A 75 11.90 1.27 -3.75
C TYR A 75 11.99 2.43 -4.75
N TYR A 76 12.65 2.17 -5.88
CA TYR A 76 12.62 3.04 -7.06
C TYR A 76 12.15 2.29 -8.29
N ASP A 77 11.54 3.01 -9.21
CA ASP A 77 11.04 2.48 -10.47
C ASP A 77 12.03 2.76 -11.60
N GLU A 78 12.08 1.86 -12.59
CA GLU A 78 12.83 2.00 -13.83
C GLU A 78 11.88 1.94 -15.01
N TYR A 79 11.87 3.01 -15.81
CA TYR A 79 11.07 3.11 -17.03
C TYR A 79 11.99 3.07 -18.24
N LEU A 80 11.81 2.07 -19.09
CA LEU A 80 12.47 2.03 -20.38
C LEU A 80 11.77 3.02 -21.33
N ILE A 81 12.54 3.95 -21.88
CA ILE A 81 12.07 4.92 -22.86
C ILE A 81 12.71 4.53 -24.19
N GLU A 82 11.89 4.03 -25.09
CA GLU A 82 12.33 3.67 -26.42
C GLU A 82 12.60 4.90 -27.27
N GLY A 83 13.52 4.79 -28.21
CA GLY A 83 13.95 5.86 -29.09
C GLY A 83 12.95 6.19 -30.21
N PRO A 84 13.41 6.94 -31.23
CA PRO A 84 12.54 7.51 -32.26
C PRO A 84 11.76 6.49 -33.12
N ALA A 85 12.17 5.21 -33.10
CA ALA A 85 11.49 4.16 -33.84
C ALA A 85 10.20 3.66 -33.18
N ALA A 86 9.95 4.02 -31.91
CA ALA A 86 8.72 3.64 -31.21
C ALA A 86 7.51 4.38 -31.81
N THR A 87 6.43 3.63 -32.04
CA THR A 87 5.21 4.16 -32.68
C THR A 87 4.16 4.65 -31.69
N ALA A 88 4.30 4.31 -30.40
CA ALA A 88 3.33 4.63 -29.35
C ALA A 88 4.04 4.92 -28.01
N GLY A 89 3.34 5.62 -27.10
CA GLY A 89 3.78 5.87 -25.73
C GLY A 89 4.60 7.15 -25.52
N PRO A 90 4.96 7.44 -24.25
CA PRO A 90 5.81 8.58 -23.88
C PRO A 90 7.22 8.43 -24.47
N ARG A 91 7.71 9.47 -25.14
CA ARG A 91 9.01 9.41 -25.84
C ARG A 91 9.78 10.71 -25.75
N LEU A 92 11.09 10.61 -25.89
CA LEU A 92 11.96 11.74 -26.10
C LEU A 92 11.86 12.23 -27.55
N VAL A 93 12.00 13.54 -27.74
CA VAL A 93 12.00 14.18 -29.07
C VAL A 93 13.27 15.01 -29.25
N ARG A 94 13.65 15.26 -30.52
CA ARG A 94 14.70 16.22 -30.82
C ARG A 94 14.19 17.64 -30.51
N GLY A 95 14.99 18.46 -29.85
CA GLY A 95 14.61 19.76 -29.34
C GLY A 95 14.10 19.72 -27.91
N ASP A 96 13.05 20.48 -27.61
CA ASP A 96 12.54 20.70 -26.27
C ASP A 96 11.82 19.47 -25.71
N ASN A 97 12.22 19.06 -24.50
CA ASN A 97 11.62 17.97 -23.72
C ASN A 97 11.34 18.47 -22.31
N VAL A 98 10.42 17.82 -21.61
CA VAL A 98 10.15 18.05 -20.19
C VAL A 98 9.87 16.76 -19.46
N ILE A 99 10.49 16.59 -18.31
CA ILE A 99 10.07 15.64 -17.26
C ILE A 99 9.28 16.46 -16.23
N ALA A 100 8.04 16.05 -15.99
CA ALA A 100 7.16 16.68 -15.01
C ALA A 100 6.68 15.65 -14.01
N VAL A 101 6.68 15.97 -12.72
CA VAL A 101 6.34 15.06 -11.64
C VAL A 101 5.42 15.73 -10.63
N ILE A 102 4.32 15.06 -10.27
CA ILE A 102 3.55 15.41 -9.08
C ILE A 102 3.98 14.45 -7.98
N VAL A 103 4.36 14.96 -6.82
CA VAL A 103 4.62 14.17 -5.62
C VAL A 103 3.55 14.47 -4.58
N GLN A 104 2.84 13.45 -4.13
CA GLN A 104 2.05 13.50 -2.90
C GLN A 104 2.92 13.05 -1.73
N HIS A 105 3.20 13.97 -0.82
CA HIS A 105 3.83 13.66 0.45
C HIS A 105 2.76 13.51 1.53
N VAL A 106 2.57 12.30 2.04
CA VAL A 106 1.55 12.02 3.05
C VAL A 106 1.94 12.63 4.41
N GLY A 107 3.22 12.58 4.79
CA GLY A 107 3.71 13.18 6.02
C GLY A 107 3.03 12.59 7.26
N TYR A 108 3.32 11.31 7.55
CA TYR A 108 2.63 10.58 8.61
C TYR A 108 2.96 11.11 10.02
N ASP A 109 4.21 11.36 10.29
CA ASP A 109 4.77 11.82 11.56
C ASP A 109 5.78 12.95 11.35
N ASP A 110 6.30 13.47 12.44
CA ASP A 110 7.24 14.59 12.41
C ASP A 110 8.65 14.20 11.90
N ASP A 111 8.93 12.89 11.79
CA ASP A 111 10.15 12.35 11.18
C ASP A 111 9.99 12.06 9.69
N SER A 112 8.77 12.17 9.17
CA SER A 112 8.49 12.05 7.74
C SER A 112 9.13 13.21 6.99
N ARG A 113 9.71 12.92 5.83
CA ARG A 113 10.41 13.90 5.02
C ARG A 113 10.03 13.77 3.55
N GLY A 114 9.65 14.88 2.93
CA GLY A 114 9.36 14.95 1.51
C GLY A 114 10.63 14.85 0.67
N GLY A 115 10.52 14.24 -0.52
CA GLY A 115 11.66 14.12 -1.43
C GLY A 115 11.29 13.54 -2.78
N LEU A 116 12.00 13.98 -3.80
CA LEU A 116 12.02 13.43 -5.16
C LEU A 116 13.46 13.11 -5.55
N LEU A 117 13.69 11.94 -6.13
CA LEU A 117 14.97 11.52 -6.70
C LEU A 117 14.69 10.90 -8.08
N ALA A 118 15.31 11.44 -9.12
CA ALA A 118 15.17 10.93 -10.47
C ALA A 118 16.42 11.15 -11.32
N GLU A 119 16.65 10.26 -12.29
CA GLU A 119 17.66 10.43 -13.32
C GLU A 119 17.29 9.73 -14.63
N LEU A 120 17.55 10.37 -15.74
CA LEU A 120 17.39 9.86 -17.08
C LEU A 120 18.77 9.60 -17.69
N ARG A 121 19.03 8.34 -18.11
CA ARG A 121 20.30 7.93 -18.69
C ARG A 121 20.11 7.27 -20.07
N PRO A 122 21.00 7.54 -21.02
CA PRO A 122 21.03 6.74 -22.25
C PRO A 122 21.50 5.32 -21.91
N LEU A 123 20.88 4.31 -22.57
CA LEU A 123 21.38 2.95 -22.50
C LEU A 123 22.43 2.74 -23.59
N ALA A 124 23.58 2.19 -23.22
CA ALA A 124 24.60 1.82 -24.20
C ALA A 124 24.11 0.66 -25.09
N ASP A 125 24.49 0.66 -26.37
CA ASP A 125 24.06 -0.36 -27.37
C ASP A 125 24.36 -1.81 -26.95
N ALA A 126 25.30 -2.04 -26.06
CA ALA A 126 25.68 -3.37 -25.57
C ALA A 126 24.58 -4.11 -24.80
N THR A 127 23.52 -3.42 -24.36
CA THR A 127 22.39 -4.01 -23.61
C THR A 127 21.20 -4.39 -24.48
N ARG A 128 21.25 -4.13 -25.79
CA ARG A 128 20.18 -4.41 -26.76
C ARG A 128 19.81 -5.89 -26.92
N GLY A 129 20.53 -6.83 -26.35
CA GLY A 129 20.31 -8.28 -26.51
C GLY A 129 19.74 -9.00 -25.29
N ARG A 130 19.49 -8.31 -24.18
CA ARG A 130 18.87 -8.94 -23.02
C ARG A 130 17.43 -8.43 -22.87
N PRO A 131 16.42 -9.27 -23.11
CA PRO A 131 15.10 -9.00 -22.55
C PRO A 131 15.28 -8.87 -21.03
N VAL A 132 14.56 -7.94 -20.42
CA VAL A 132 14.38 -7.92 -18.96
C VAL A 132 13.60 -9.21 -18.65
N SER A 133 14.33 -10.32 -18.55
CA SER A 133 13.76 -11.62 -18.21
C SER A 133 13.57 -11.63 -16.71
N ASP A 134 12.43 -12.07 -16.28
CA ASP A 134 12.05 -12.26 -14.87
C ASP A 134 13.00 -13.19 -14.09
N THR A 135 14.02 -13.75 -14.76
CA THR A 135 14.98 -14.71 -14.22
C THR A 135 16.45 -14.25 -14.27
N ALA A 136 16.71 -12.96 -14.56
CA ALA A 136 18.10 -12.48 -14.58
C ALA A 136 18.66 -12.44 -13.14
N PRO A 137 19.82 -13.07 -12.87
CA PRO A 137 20.51 -12.91 -11.61
C PRO A 137 20.90 -11.43 -11.42
N PRO A 138 21.04 -10.94 -10.18
CA PRO A 138 21.46 -9.58 -9.91
C PRO A 138 22.76 -9.28 -10.65
N VAL A 139 22.77 -8.16 -11.38
CA VAL A 139 23.96 -7.69 -12.09
C VAL A 139 25.06 -7.49 -11.04
N ALA A 140 26.24 -8.09 -11.27
CA ALA A 140 27.39 -7.90 -10.42
C ALA A 140 27.72 -6.40 -10.26
N PRO A 141 28.23 -5.94 -9.10
CA PRO A 141 28.55 -4.54 -8.90
C PRO A 141 29.53 -4.07 -9.98
N ASP A 142 29.07 -3.10 -10.77
CA ASP A 142 29.90 -2.44 -11.78
C ASP A 142 30.93 -1.55 -11.05
N THR A 143 32.20 -1.96 -11.04
CA THR A 143 33.32 -1.23 -10.44
C THR A 143 33.97 -0.24 -11.42
N GLY A 144 33.38 -0.05 -12.60
CA GLY A 144 33.85 0.90 -13.61
C GLY A 144 33.17 2.28 -13.53
N PRO A 145 33.68 3.32 -14.21
CA PRO A 145 32.95 4.56 -14.41
C PRO A 145 31.69 4.20 -15.21
N GLY A 146 30.51 4.40 -14.58
CA GLY A 146 29.21 3.98 -15.15
C GLY A 146 28.99 4.53 -16.56
N PRO A 147 28.14 3.89 -17.37
CA PRO A 147 27.86 4.32 -18.73
C PRO A 147 27.37 5.77 -18.71
N GLY A 148 28.00 6.62 -19.50
CA GLY A 148 27.79 8.06 -19.74
C GLY A 148 27.02 8.91 -18.71
N ALA A 149 27.36 10.17 -18.61
CA ALA A 149 26.65 11.11 -17.72
C ALA A 149 25.14 11.08 -17.97
N PRO A 150 24.29 11.27 -16.93
CA PRO A 150 22.85 11.34 -17.12
C PRO A 150 22.48 12.52 -18.05
N ILE A 151 21.44 12.32 -18.86
CA ILE A 151 20.81 13.40 -19.64
C ILE A 151 20.19 14.42 -18.68
N VAL A 152 19.48 13.93 -17.67
CA VAL A 152 18.87 14.70 -16.61
C VAL A 152 19.05 13.94 -15.29
N ALA A 153 19.38 14.67 -14.24
CA ALA A 153 19.35 14.18 -12.86
C ALA A 153 18.68 15.21 -11.97
N THR A 154 18.13 14.79 -10.83
CA THR A 154 17.58 15.73 -9.86
C THR A 154 18.68 16.55 -9.21
N ASP A 155 18.56 17.84 -9.33
CA ASP A 155 19.49 18.86 -8.84
C ASP A 155 18.75 20.21 -8.60
N GLY A 156 19.48 21.24 -8.22
CA GLY A 156 18.95 22.60 -8.02
C GLY A 156 18.46 23.33 -9.29
N LEU A 157 18.56 22.70 -10.46
CA LEU A 157 18.04 23.28 -11.72
C LEU A 157 16.62 22.84 -12.04
N TRP A 158 16.04 21.93 -11.24
CA TRP A 158 14.62 21.60 -11.34
C TRP A 158 13.77 22.75 -10.81
N LYS A 159 12.68 23.02 -11.48
CA LYS A 159 11.67 23.96 -11.00
C LYS A 159 10.67 23.23 -10.11
N VAL A 160 10.29 23.88 -9.02
CA VAL A 160 9.39 23.31 -8.01
C VAL A 160 8.35 24.34 -7.56
N THR A 161 7.13 23.89 -7.34
CA THR A 161 6.08 24.68 -6.69
C THR A 161 5.16 23.77 -5.87
N ARG A 162 4.71 24.27 -4.73
CA ARG A 162 3.66 23.59 -3.96
C ARG A 162 2.32 23.91 -4.61
N SER A 163 1.56 22.87 -4.91
CA SER A 163 0.26 23.04 -5.54
C SER A 163 -0.79 23.54 -4.56
N ALA A 164 -1.42 24.66 -4.88
CA ALA A 164 -2.61 25.15 -4.18
C ALA A 164 -3.91 24.45 -4.65
N ALA A 165 -3.84 23.60 -5.66
CA ALA A 165 -5.00 22.90 -6.20
C ALA A 165 -5.50 21.77 -5.26
N TRP A 166 -4.61 21.18 -4.46
CA TRP A 166 -4.99 20.21 -3.45
C TRP A 166 -5.01 20.83 -2.07
N ARG A 167 -6.07 20.53 -1.32
CA ARG A 167 -6.18 20.94 0.08
C ARG A 167 -5.35 20.01 0.95
N ALA A 168 -4.50 20.57 1.80
CA ALA A 168 -3.68 19.80 2.74
C ALA A 168 -4.44 19.48 4.04
N ASP A 169 -5.43 20.30 4.43
CA ASP A 169 -6.20 20.20 5.67
C ASP A 169 -7.38 19.21 5.58
N THR A 170 -7.16 18.06 4.94
CA THR A 170 -8.15 16.98 4.83
C THR A 170 -7.89 15.89 5.87
N PHE A 171 -8.81 14.93 6.00
CA PHE A 171 -8.68 13.83 6.95
C PHE A 171 -8.03 12.60 6.33
N PHE A 172 -7.30 11.82 7.14
CA PHE A 172 -7.01 10.44 6.78
C PHE A 172 -8.31 9.65 6.59
N CYS A 173 -8.34 8.79 5.59
CA CYS A 173 -9.50 7.94 5.36
C CYS A 173 -9.72 6.95 6.53
N HIS A 174 -8.65 6.54 7.22
CA HIS A 174 -8.74 5.64 8.37
C HIS A 174 -7.71 5.99 9.46
N PHE A 175 -8.02 5.65 10.73
CA PHE A 175 -7.20 6.02 11.90
C PHE A 175 -5.80 5.41 11.91
N ASN A 176 -5.59 4.22 11.34
CA ASN A 176 -4.26 3.59 11.24
C ASN A 176 -3.34 4.29 10.23
N ARG A 177 -3.87 5.27 9.49
CA ARG A 177 -3.12 6.16 8.59
C ARG A 177 -2.35 5.45 7.46
N VAL A 178 -2.68 4.21 7.15
CA VAL A 178 -2.11 3.48 6.01
C VAL A 178 -2.85 3.85 4.71
N VAL A 179 -4.16 4.08 4.80
CA VAL A 179 -4.96 4.67 3.72
C VAL A 179 -4.73 6.18 3.73
N PRO A 180 -4.38 6.80 2.58
CA PRO A 180 -4.04 8.21 2.53
C PRO A 180 -5.23 9.13 2.84
N TYR A 181 -4.95 10.43 2.80
CA TYR A 181 -5.96 11.47 3.01
C TYR A 181 -7.04 11.47 1.94
N GLN A 182 -8.22 11.99 2.29
CA GLN A 182 -9.22 12.43 1.31
C GLN A 182 -8.56 13.41 0.33
N GLU A 183 -8.81 13.22 -0.96
CA GLU A 183 -8.34 14.13 -1.99
C GLU A 183 -9.39 15.20 -2.29
N HIS A 184 -9.07 16.46 -2.01
CA HIS A 184 -9.90 17.60 -2.38
C HIS A 184 -9.13 18.45 -3.41
N PHE A 185 -9.49 18.29 -4.66
CA PHE A 185 -8.82 18.92 -5.80
C PHE A 185 -9.65 20.07 -6.39
N ASP A 186 -9.05 21.22 -6.57
CA ASP A 186 -9.64 22.39 -7.24
C ASP A 186 -8.92 22.64 -8.58
N ALA A 187 -9.50 22.19 -9.68
CA ALA A 187 -8.92 22.28 -11.01
C ALA A 187 -8.71 23.73 -11.50
N ARG A 188 -9.41 24.71 -10.92
CA ARG A 188 -9.25 26.14 -11.26
C ARG A 188 -7.90 26.69 -10.84
N ARG A 189 -7.20 26.00 -9.91
CA ARG A 189 -5.93 26.41 -9.32
C ARG A 189 -4.71 25.72 -9.94
N LEU A 190 -4.92 24.89 -10.97
CA LEU A 190 -3.85 24.20 -11.69
C LEU A 190 -3.96 24.48 -13.18
N ASP A 191 -2.95 25.13 -13.75
CA ASP A 191 -2.84 25.28 -15.20
C ASP A 191 -2.36 23.94 -15.80
N PRO A 192 -3.17 23.23 -16.59
CA PRO A 192 -2.78 21.93 -17.13
C PRO A 192 -1.58 21.97 -18.09
N ARG A 193 -1.27 23.16 -18.64
CA ARG A 193 -0.13 23.37 -19.54
C ARG A 193 1.22 23.23 -18.84
N TRP A 194 1.25 23.15 -17.50
CA TRP A 194 2.50 22.91 -16.78
C TRP A 194 3.21 21.61 -17.19
N LEU A 195 2.53 20.71 -17.88
CA LEU A 195 3.07 19.48 -18.47
C LEU A 195 3.77 19.69 -19.83
N GLU A 196 3.62 20.88 -20.44
CA GLU A 196 4.18 21.19 -21.75
C GLU A 196 5.64 21.65 -21.64
N ALA A 197 6.50 21.26 -22.60
CA ALA A 197 7.91 21.59 -22.58
C ALA A 197 8.18 23.12 -22.57
N ARG A 198 7.31 23.91 -23.22
CA ARG A 198 7.42 25.37 -23.35
C ARG A 198 6.57 26.16 -22.35
N TYR A 199 6.11 25.54 -21.30
CA TYR A 199 5.40 26.23 -20.22
C TYR A 199 6.33 27.23 -19.53
N ASP A 200 5.83 28.44 -19.27
CA ASP A 200 6.56 29.46 -18.52
C ASP A 200 6.53 29.15 -17.02
N ASP A 201 7.61 28.57 -16.52
CA ASP A 201 7.84 28.27 -15.11
C ASP A 201 8.74 29.28 -14.39
N SER A 202 8.90 30.46 -14.95
CA SER A 202 9.75 31.52 -14.38
C SER A 202 9.34 31.99 -12.99
N THR A 203 8.06 31.78 -12.63
CA THR A 203 7.53 32.07 -11.28
C THR A 203 7.74 30.94 -10.27
N TRP A 204 8.19 29.75 -10.71
CA TRP A 204 8.48 28.65 -9.83
C TRP A 204 9.88 28.81 -9.23
N SER A 205 10.03 28.34 -8.00
CA SER A 205 11.34 28.31 -7.34
C SER A 205 12.25 27.23 -7.96
N ASP A 206 13.56 27.43 -7.82
CA ASP A 206 14.49 26.34 -8.03
C ASP A 206 14.38 25.33 -6.88
N ALA A 207 14.53 24.03 -7.17
CA ALA A 207 14.38 23.01 -6.15
C ALA A 207 15.53 23.06 -5.13
N ALA A 208 15.22 22.87 -3.87
CA ALA A 208 16.19 22.75 -2.80
C ALA A 208 16.76 21.34 -2.72
N ILE A 209 18.08 21.21 -2.57
CA ILE A 209 18.71 19.92 -2.31
C ILE A 209 18.43 19.51 -0.86
N VAL A 210 17.94 18.29 -0.68
CA VAL A 210 17.69 17.72 0.64
C VAL A 210 19.01 17.16 1.20
N HIS A 211 19.51 17.79 2.25
CA HIS A 211 20.76 17.39 2.89
C HIS A 211 20.52 16.37 4.02
N GLY A 212 21.29 15.32 4.05
CA GLY A 212 21.45 14.48 5.23
C GLY A 212 22.45 15.07 6.21
N ARG A 213 22.56 14.48 7.40
CA ARG A 213 23.49 14.98 8.45
C ARG A 213 24.95 15.03 8.01
N HIS A 214 25.36 14.09 7.14
CA HIS A 214 26.77 13.92 6.73
C HIS A 214 26.96 13.81 5.21
N SER A 215 25.91 13.81 4.44
CA SER A 215 25.95 13.66 2.98
C SER A 215 24.68 14.21 2.35
N ASP A 216 24.80 14.69 1.12
CA ASP A 216 23.70 15.04 0.22
C ASP A 216 23.49 13.97 -0.89
N ARG A 217 24.25 12.85 -0.83
CA ARG A 217 24.25 11.80 -1.85
C ARG A 217 23.43 10.60 -1.42
N PRO A 218 22.49 10.12 -2.26
CA PRO A 218 21.82 8.85 -2.03
C PRO A 218 22.86 7.68 -1.99
N PRO A 219 22.63 6.66 -1.19
CA PRO A 219 21.56 6.48 -0.21
C PRO A 219 21.87 7.02 1.20
N ARG A 220 22.83 7.94 1.35
CA ARG A 220 23.30 8.45 2.66
C ARG A 220 22.50 9.66 3.15
N VAL A 221 21.23 9.78 2.76
CA VAL A 221 20.31 10.84 3.17
C VAL A 221 19.16 10.20 3.93
N ALA A 222 19.08 10.40 5.25
CA ALA A 222 17.96 9.90 6.04
C ALA A 222 16.66 10.63 5.68
N PRO A 223 15.52 9.94 5.71
CA PRO A 223 15.32 8.55 6.13
C PRO A 223 15.61 7.49 5.04
N TRP A 224 15.96 7.87 3.81
CA TRP A 224 16.11 7.00 2.63
C TRP A 224 17.49 6.34 2.59
N THR A 225 17.74 5.44 3.53
CA THR A 225 19.08 4.85 3.73
C THR A 225 19.33 3.61 2.89
N ARG A 226 18.30 3.00 2.32
CA ARG A 226 18.39 1.88 1.37
C ARG A 226 17.49 2.14 0.18
N LEU A 227 18.08 2.18 -1.01
CA LEU A 227 17.38 2.29 -2.29
C LEU A 227 17.47 0.96 -3.01
N VAL A 228 16.33 0.37 -3.34
CA VAL A 228 16.24 -0.92 -4.04
C VAL A 228 15.37 -0.79 -5.29
N PRO A 229 15.73 -1.46 -6.38
CA PRO A 229 14.87 -1.44 -7.57
C PRO A 229 13.54 -2.13 -7.28
N ARG A 230 12.49 -1.77 -8.02
CA ARG A 230 11.24 -2.52 -8.04
C ARG A 230 11.53 -3.98 -8.39
N ASP A 231 11.16 -4.90 -7.51
CA ASP A 231 11.36 -6.34 -7.66
C ASP A 231 10.05 -7.10 -7.89
N ILE A 232 8.98 -6.36 -8.16
CA ILE A 232 7.66 -6.85 -8.55
C ILE A 232 7.23 -6.19 -9.86
N PRO A 233 6.35 -6.81 -10.67
CA PRO A 233 5.83 -6.18 -11.88
C PRO A 233 5.05 -4.90 -11.56
N PHE A 234 4.86 -4.05 -12.59
CA PHE A 234 3.89 -2.97 -12.52
C PHE A 234 2.47 -3.54 -12.46
N MET A 235 1.57 -2.80 -11.83
CA MET A 235 0.17 -3.20 -11.73
C MET A 235 -0.50 -3.14 -13.09
N GLU A 236 -1.41 -4.07 -13.34
CA GLU A 236 -2.32 -4.00 -14.47
C GLU A 236 -3.48 -3.06 -14.15
N GLU A 237 -3.87 -2.27 -15.14
CA GLU A 237 -5.04 -1.40 -15.05
C GLU A 237 -6.11 -1.84 -16.04
N ARG A 238 -7.37 -1.82 -15.57
CA ARG A 238 -8.52 -2.17 -16.38
C ARG A 238 -9.70 -1.26 -16.04
N SER A 239 -10.27 -0.61 -17.06
CA SER A 239 -11.51 0.13 -16.91
C SER A 239 -12.69 -0.81 -16.62
N THR A 240 -13.45 -0.49 -15.59
CA THR A 240 -14.63 -1.23 -15.13
C THR A 240 -15.76 -0.23 -14.87
N TYR A 241 -16.89 -0.46 -15.51
CA TYR A 241 -18.09 0.36 -15.35
C TYR A 241 -19.03 -0.26 -14.33
N ALA A 242 -19.86 0.55 -13.70
CA ALA A 242 -20.90 0.07 -12.81
C ALA A 242 -21.89 -0.83 -13.55
N GLN A 243 -22.48 -1.78 -12.85
CA GLN A 243 -23.48 -2.68 -13.41
C GLN A 243 -24.88 -2.06 -13.38
N THR A 244 -25.14 -1.24 -12.37
CA THR A 244 -26.45 -0.59 -12.20
C THR A 244 -26.32 0.79 -11.56
N VAL A 245 -27.29 1.65 -11.84
CA VAL A 245 -27.58 2.83 -11.04
C VAL A 245 -28.47 2.39 -9.88
N ALA A 246 -27.89 2.32 -8.67
CA ALA A 246 -28.59 1.81 -7.50
C ALA A 246 -29.48 2.85 -6.81
N GLU A 247 -29.18 4.15 -6.96
CA GLU A 247 -29.96 5.25 -6.40
C GLU A 247 -29.85 6.48 -7.30
N THR A 248 -30.96 7.17 -7.50
CA THR A 248 -31.02 8.55 -7.98
C THR A 248 -31.91 9.35 -7.06
N GLY A 249 -31.47 10.54 -6.68
CA GLY A 249 -32.21 11.35 -5.72
C GLY A 249 -31.67 12.76 -5.57
N GLU A 250 -32.20 13.49 -4.63
CA GLU A 250 -31.70 14.79 -4.21
C GLU A 250 -31.54 14.89 -2.69
N VAL A 251 -30.59 15.70 -2.25
CA VAL A 251 -30.41 16.06 -0.86
C VAL A 251 -30.49 17.57 -0.69
N THR A 252 -30.79 18.03 0.51
CA THR A 252 -30.70 19.47 0.84
C THR A 252 -29.24 19.78 1.19
N ALA A 253 -28.68 20.82 0.57
CA ALA A 253 -27.33 21.28 0.90
C ALA A 253 -27.22 21.66 2.38
N ALA A 254 -26.18 21.19 3.03
CA ALA A 254 -25.85 21.63 4.38
C ALA A 254 -25.33 23.08 4.35
N THR A 255 -25.84 23.92 5.24
CA THR A 255 -25.53 25.36 5.29
C THR A 255 -24.11 25.67 5.79
N ASN A 256 -23.43 24.74 6.44
CA ASN A 256 -22.09 24.91 7.02
C ASN A 256 -21.21 23.69 6.73
N ARG A 257 -20.45 23.73 5.64
CA ARG A 257 -19.42 22.74 5.30
C ARG A 257 -18.02 23.37 5.47
N THR A 258 -17.52 23.34 6.69
CA THR A 258 -16.22 23.96 7.00
C THR A 258 -15.07 22.96 7.14
N ARG A 259 -15.36 21.66 7.30
CA ARG A 259 -14.34 20.62 7.55
C ARG A 259 -14.45 19.45 6.57
N SER A 260 -13.33 18.94 6.11
CA SER A 260 -13.25 17.78 5.22
C SER A 260 -13.84 16.49 5.82
N GLY A 261 -13.80 16.33 7.16
CA GLY A 261 -14.42 15.19 7.85
C GLY A 261 -15.95 15.13 7.73
N ASP A 262 -16.58 16.28 7.50
CA ASP A 262 -18.02 16.37 7.30
C ASP A 262 -18.46 15.81 5.95
N LEU A 263 -17.53 15.61 5.00
CA LEU A 263 -17.83 15.13 3.65
C LEU A 263 -18.37 13.71 3.65
N SER A 264 -17.75 12.77 4.38
CA SER A 264 -18.24 11.39 4.47
C SER A 264 -19.60 11.31 5.15
N ILE A 265 -19.81 12.07 6.23
CA ILE A 265 -21.09 12.16 6.92
C ILE A 265 -22.15 12.77 5.98
N SER A 266 -21.80 13.83 5.27
CA SER A 266 -22.68 14.50 4.32
C SER A 266 -23.11 13.57 3.18
N LEU A 267 -22.19 12.78 2.65
CA LEU A 267 -22.46 11.78 1.61
C LEU A 267 -23.27 10.59 2.11
N SER A 268 -23.31 10.35 3.42
CA SER A 268 -24.12 9.28 4.02
C SER A 268 -25.58 9.69 4.30
N GLN A 269 -25.96 10.96 4.04
CA GLN A 269 -27.34 11.42 4.23
C GLN A 269 -28.30 10.71 3.24
N PRO A 270 -29.46 10.22 3.70
CA PRO A 270 -30.48 9.65 2.81
C PRO A 270 -30.94 10.66 1.76
N ALA A 271 -31.01 10.24 0.50
CA ALA A 271 -31.62 11.03 -0.55
C ALA A 271 -33.14 10.85 -0.55
N ARG A 272 -33.83 11.85 -1.07
CA ARG A 272 -35.27 11.79 -1.41
C ARG A 272 -35.43 11.70 -2.93
N ALA A 273 -36.63 11.40 -3.39
CA ALA A 273 -36.94 11.45 -4.82
C ALA A 273 -36.63 12.83 -5.40
N VAL A 274 -36.15 12.85 -6.65
CA VAL A 274 -35.81 14.10 -7.34
C VAL A 274 -37.08 14.90 -7.61
N GLU A 275 -37.16 16.12 -7.11
CA GLU A 275 -38.26 17.04 -7.30
C GLU A 275 -37.80 18.36 -7.95
N LEU A 276 -36.63 18.83 -7.63
CA LEU A 276 -36.14 20.16 -8.03
C LEU A 276 -34.77 20.12 -8.73
N ALA A 277 -33.85 19.26 -8.28
CA ALA A 277 -32.59 19.04 -8.96
C ALA A 277 -32.81 18.32 -10.30
N THR A 278 -31.84 18.35 -11.17
CA THR A 278 -31.90 17.64 -12.46
C THR A 278 -30.93 16.45 -12.42
N ILE A 279 -31.40 15.29 -12.83
CA ILE A 279 -30.60 14.10 -13.16
C ILE A 279 -31.21 13.50 -14.42
N ASP A 280 -30.48 13.53 -15.52
CA ASP A 280 -30.94 13.06 -16.83
C ASP A 280 -29.87 12.14 -17.43
N GLY A 281 -30.28 10.95 -17.90
CA GLY A 281 -29.42 9.95 -18.52
C GLY A 281 -28.39 9.28 -17.58
N PRO A 282 -28.74 8.90 -16.33
CA PRO A 282 -27.76 8.32 -15.40
C PRO A 282 -27.20 6.98 -15.88
N GLU A 283 -27.92 6.25 -16.73
CA GLU A 283 -27.51 4.99 -17.36
C GLU A 283 -26.32 5.15 -18.30
N ALA A 284 -26.04 6.38 -18.77
CA ALA A 284 -24.83 6.69 -19.55
C ALA A 284 -23.54 6.30 -18.83
N LEU A 285 -23.54 6.29 -17.49
CA LEU A 285 -22.39 5.93 -16.68
C LEU A 285 -22.13 4.41 -16.58
N LEU A 286 -22.99 3.59 -17.19
CA LEU A 286 -22.86 2.13 -17.18
C LEU A 286 -22.07 1.59 -18.39
N THR A 287 -21.77 2.44 -19.36
CA THR A 287 -21.13 2.06 -20.63
C THR A 287 -20.00 3.01 -21.03
N ALA A 288 -19.17 2.56 -21.94
CA ALA A 288 -18.06 3.32 -22.53
C ALA A 288 -18.41 3.84 -23.94
N ASP A 289 -19.69 4.02 -24.28
CA ASP A 289 -20.08 4.38 -25.65
C ASP A 289 -19.64 5.79 -26.06
N GLY A 290 -19.42 6.68 -25.09
CA GLY A 290 -18.98 8.06 -25.32
C GLY A 290 -19.99 8.96 -26.06
N GLU A 291 -21.16 8.42 -26.43
CA GLU A 291 -22.21 9.14 -27.16
C GLU A 291 -23.26 9.71 -26.22
N THR A 292 -23.49 9.03 -25.09
CA THR A 292 -24.42 9.46 -24.06
C THR A 292 -23.67 10.03 -22.85
N ALA A 293 -24.33 10.90 -22.12
CA ALA A 293 -23.75 11.50 -20.92
C ALA A 293 -24.81 11.78 -19.86
N LEU A 294 -24.44 11.67 -18.60
CA LEU A 294 -25.26 12.14 -17.49
C LEU A 294 -25.28 13.66 -17.51
N ALA A 295 -26.46 14.28 -17.55
CA ALA A 295 -26.63 15.70 -17.29
C ALA A 295 -27.27 15.92 -15.91
N CYS A 296 -26.67 16.78 -15.10
CA CYS A 296 -27.21 17.12 -13.79
C CYS A 296 -27.01 18.57 -13.41
N SER A 297 -27.90 19.09 -12.56
CA SER A 297 -27.75 20.44 -12.02
C SER A 297 -28.37 20.56 -10.63
N THR A 298 -27.80 21.47 -9.84
CA THR A 298 -28.38 21.88 -8.56
C THR A 298 -29.53 22.87 -8.76
N ALA A 299 -30.57 22.78 -7.96
CA ALA A 299 -31.65 23.74 -7.95
C ALA A 299 -31.55 24.67 -6.73
N HIS A 300 -31.71 25.96 -6.97
CA HIS A 300 -31.82 26.97 -5.92
C HIS A 300 -33.21 27.58 -5.97
N ARG A 301 -33.89 27.52 -4.84
CA ARG A 301 -35.16 28.25 -4.63
C ARG A 301 -34.94 29.38 -3.65
N SER A 302 -35.53 30.54 -3.93
CA SER A 302 -35.48 31.71 -3.06
C SER A 302 -36.22 31.51 -1.72
N ASP A 303 -37.00 30.44 -1.59
CA ASP A 303 -37.63 30.08 -0.31
C ASP A 303 -36.59 29.44 0.62
N PRO A 304 -36.24 30.10 1.75
CA PRO A 304 -35.26 29.57 2.71
C PRO A 304 -35.64 28.20 3.31
N LYS A 305 -36.92 27.82 3.25
CA LYS A 305 -37.39 26.52 3.76
C LYS A 305 -37.06 25.37 2.81
N ILE A 306 -36.88 25.65 1.53
CA ILE A 306 -36.57 24.65 0.51
C ILE A 306 -35.06 24.46 0.38
N GLY A 307 -34.29 25.54 0.48
CA GLY A 307 -32.84 25.54 0.36
C GLY A 307 -32.32 25.14 -1.03
N ILE A 308 -31.05 24.81 -1.10
CA ILE A 308 -30.40 24.28 -2.31
C ILE A 308 -30.64 22.78 -2.35
N ARG A 309 -31.08 22.28 -3.52
CA ARG A 309 -31.24 20.86 -3.82
C ARG A 309 -30.10 20.38 -4.69
N GLU A 310 -29.42 19.35 -4.26
CA GLU A 310 -28.24 18.81 -4.89
C GLU A 310 -28.52 17.39 -5.38
N PRO A 311 -28.26 17.08 -6.65
CA PRO A 311 -28.45 15.76 -7.18
C PRO A 311 -27.46 14.77 -6.57
N VAL A 312 -27.96 13.56 -6.32
CA VAL A 312 -27.19 12.43 -5.81
C VAL A 312 -27.49 11.20 -6.65
N LEU A 313 -26.47 10.46 -7.00
CA LEU A 313 -26.58 9.16 -7.61
C LEU A 313 -25.66 8.16 -6.93
N MET A 314 -26.03 6.88 -6.95
CA MET A 314 -25.21 5.78 -6.46
C MET A 314 -25.09 4.70 -7.53
N LEU A 315 -23.85 4.31 -7.79
CA LEU A 315 -23.50 3.26 -8.73
C LEU A 315 -23.12 1.99 -7.97
N ASP A 316 -23.63 0.83 -8.42
CA ASP A 316 -23.23 -0.49 -7.91
C ASP A 316 -22.38 -1.22 -8.96
N PHE A 317 -21.15 -1.57 -8.60
CA PHE A 317 -20.22 -2.33 -9.44
C PHE A 317 -20.46 -3.85 -9.35
N GLY A 318 -21.47 -4.28 -8.57
CA GLY A 318 -21.85 -5.70 -8.41
C GLY A 318 -20.90 -6.50 -7.52
N ARG A 319 -19.68 -6.03 -7.34
CA ARG A 319 -18.63 -6.61 -6.48
C ARG A 319 -17.65 -5.53 -6.02
N ILE A 320 -16.86 -5.84 -5.00
CA ILE A 320 -15.77 -4.94 -4.56
C ILE A 320 -14.69 -4.91 -5.64
N VAL A 321 -14.17 -3.72 -5.92
CA VAL A 321 -13.03 -3.48 -6.81
C VAL A 321 -11.99 -2.60 -6.10
N ASN A 322 -10.71 -2.80 -6.39
CA ASN A 322 -9.65 -1.85 -6.02
C ASN A 322 -9.40 -0.96 -7.23
N ALA A 323 -9.74 0.31 -7.14
CA ALA A 323 -9.69 1.16 -8.31
C ALA A 323 -9.34 2.62 -8.01
N TYR A 324 -8.75 3.25 -9.00
CA TYR A 324 -8.78 4.70 -9.15
C TYR A 324 -10.10 5.10 -9.78
N VAL A 325 -10.71 6.17 -9.30
CA VAL A 325 -11.86 6.77 -9.98
C VAL A 325 -11.36 7.78 -11.00
N GLU A 326 -11.81 7.63 -12.23
CA GLU A 326 -11.58 8.61 -13.31
C GLU A 326 -12.89 9.25 -13.74
N LEU A 327 -12.82 10.54 -14.02
CA LEU A 327 -13.91 11.38 -14.51
C LEU A 327 -13.50 12.09 -15.79
N ASP A 328 -14.43 12.11 -16.77
CA ASP A 328 -14.45 13.07 -17.88
C ASP A 328 -15.70 13.92 -17.71
N VAL A 329 -15.53 15.18 -17.36
CA VAL A 329 -16.62 16.06 -16.94
C VAL A 329 -16.49 17.44 -17.59
N GLU A 330 -17.65 18.03 -17.93
CA GLU A 330 -17.77 19.35 -18.50
C GLU A 330 -18.83 20.17 -17.75
N GLY A 331 -18.54 21.42 -17.47
CA GLY A 331 -19.51 22.26 -16.77
C GLY A 331 -18.94 23.61 -16.33
N PRO A 332 -19.72 24.35 -15.53
CA PRO A 332 -19.35 25.68 -15.07
C PRO A 332 -18.23 25.62 -14.02
N ALA A 333 -17.34 26.59 -14.06
CA ALA A 333 -16.29 26.73 -13.06
C ALA A 333 -16.87 26.84 -11.64
N GLY A 334 -16.35 26.02 -10.71
CA GLY A 334 -16.79 26.01 -9.32
C GLY A 334 -17.84 24.94 -9.00
N ALA A 335 -18.42 24.26 -9.99
CA ALA A 335 -19.19 23.06 -9.73
C ALA A 335 -18.29 21.98 -9.11
N THR A 336 -18.80 21.25 -8.12
CA THR A 336 -18.03 20.28 -7.36
C THR A 336 -18.75 18.93 -7.39
N LEU A 337 -17.99 17.87 -7.68
CA LEU A 337 -18.42 16.49 -7.49
C LEU A 337 -17.76 15.97 -6.23
N GLU A 338 -18.58 15.49 -5.30
CA GLU A 338 -18.18 14.79 -4.10
C GLU A 338 -18.42 13.30 -4.31
N ILE A 339 -17.45 12.48 -3.99
CA ILE A 339 -17.44 11.04 -4.27
C ILE A 339 -17.24 10.31 -2.97
N GLY A 340 -18.20 9.47 -2.60
CA GLY A 340 -18.12 8.57 -1.45
C GLY A 340 -17.97 7.12 -1.90
N TYR A 341 -17.22 6.35 -1.13
CA TYR A 341 -16.90 4.96 -1.40
C TYR A 341 -17.44 4.06 -0.31
N ALA A 342 -18.00 2.90 -0.63
CA ALA A 342 -18.43 1.89 0.34
C ALA A 342 -18.31 0.47 -0.21
N GLU A 343 -17.92 -0.47 0.63
CA GLU A 343 -17.91 -1.90 0.29
C GLU A 343 -19.32 -2.49 0.30
N ARG A 344 -20.14 -2.03 1.21
CA ARG A 344 -21.49 -2.56 1.47
C ARG A 344 -22.45 -1.44 1.87
N LEU A 345 -23.73 -1.73 1.74
CA LEU A 345 -24.78 -0.89 2.31
C LEU A 345 -25.08 -1.35 3.74
N HIS A 346 -25.40 -0.40 4.61
CA HIS A 346 -25.82 -0.65 5.98
C HIS A 346 -27.34 -0.47 6.07
N ASP A 347 -28.05 -1.55 6.36
CA ASP A 347 -29.52 -1.57 6.34
C ASP A 347 -30.12 -1.01 5.03
N GLY A 348 -29.46 -1.32 3.90
CA GLY A 348 -29.84 -0.83 2.57
C GLY A 348 -29.42 0.60 2.25
N HIS A 349 -28.72 1.30 3.16
CA HIS A 349 -28.29 2.68 3.01
C HIS A 349 -26.79 2.82 2.82
N PHE A 350 -26.39 3.78 2.01
CA PHE A 350 -25.00 4.14 1.84
C PHE A 350 -24.46 4.81 3.13
N ASN A 351 -23.35 4.29 3.64
CA ASN A 351 -22.65 4.88 4.77
C ASN A 351 -21.14 4.62 4.66
N ASN A 352 -20.38 5.64 4.29
CA ASN A 352 -18.93 5.56 4.14
C ASN A 352 -18.17 6.16 5.33
N ALA A 353 -18.87 6.48 6.43
CA ALA A 353 -18.30 7.04 7.64
C ALA A 353 -18.19 6.03 8.79
N ILE A 354 -18.71 4.81 8.65
CA ILE A 354 -18.73 3.82 9.75
C ILE A 354 -17.32 3.32 10.08
N GLU A 355 -16.53 2.98 9.06
CA GLU A 355 -15.21 2.37 9.25
C GLU A 355 -14.08 3.28 8.74
N GLY A 356 -14.36 4.57 8.57
CA GLY A 356 -13.41 5.55 8.07
C GLY A 356 -14.12 6.73 7.42
N GLN A 357 -13.35 7.54 6.69
CA GLN A 357 -13.84 8.75 6.02
C GLN A 357 -13.48 8.69 4.53
N PHE A 358 -14.06 7.72 3.82
CA PHE A 358 -13.72 7.38 2.45
C PHE A 358 -14.47 8.27 1.46
N ALA A 359 -13.93 9.45 1.21
CA ALA A 359 -14.51 10.41 0.28
C ALA A 359 -13.44 11.26 -0.40
N ASP A 360 -13.72 11.70 -1.61
CA ASP A 360 -12.91 12.65 -2.37
C ASP A 360 -13.80 13.74 -2.98
N ALA A 361 -13.23 14.84 -3.42
CA ALA A 361 -13.96 15.89 -4.11
C ALA A 361 -13.12 16.53 -5.22
N ILE A 362 -13.78 16.84 -6.34
CA ILE A 362 -13.21 17.67 -7.39
C ILE A 362 -14.08 18.91 -7.63
N THR A 363 -13.47 20.08 -7.56
CA THR A 363 -14.06 21.33 -8.05
C THR A 363 -13.52 21.61 -9.44
N ILE A 364 -14.41 21.68 -10.43
CA ILE A 364 -14.02 21.81 -11.84
C ILE A 364 -13.70 23.25 -12.23
N ARG A 365 -12.82 23.43 -13.23
CA ARG A 365 -12.69 24.67 -14.00
C ARG A 365 -13.75 24.71 -15.10
N GLU A 366 -13.90 25.83 -15.77
CA GLU A 366 -14.79 25.99 -16.93
C GLU A 366 -14.45 24.99 -18.04
N GLY A 367 -15.49 24.35 -18.62
CA GLY A 367 -15.39 23.45 -19.76
C GLY A 367 -15.00 22.03 -19.41
N ARG A 368 -14.62 21.25 -20.43
CA ARG A 368 -14.34 19.82 -20.33
C ARG A 368 -12.96 19.55 -19.75
N GLN A 369 -12.88 18.54 -18.87
CA GLN A 369 -11.65 18.13 -18.22
C GLN A 369 -11.71 16.68 -17.73
N ARG A 370 -10.54 16.06 -17.66
CA ARG A 370 -10.38 14.74 -17.04
C ARG A 370 -9.68 14.88 -15.69
N TRP A 371 -10.08 14.04 -14.76
CA TRP A 371 -9.48 13.91 -13.46
C TRP A 371 -9.40 12.43 -13.07
N ARG A 372 -8.29 12.05 -12.42
CA ARG A 372 -8.08 10.76 -11.80
C ARG A 372 -7.66 10.97 -10.36
N VAL A 373 -8.33 10.30 -9.42
CA VAL A 373 -7.95 10.32 -8.01
C VAL A 373 -6.52 9.81 -7.81
N PHE A 374 -5.78 10.40 -6.88
CA PHE A 374 -4.36 10.08 -6.71
C PHE A 374 -4.11 8.73 -6.02
N ALA A 375 -5.04 8.27 -5.19
CA ALA A 375 -4.93 7.00 -4.47
C ALA A 375 -6.12 6.09 -4.77
N TRP A 376 -5.84 4.82 -5.12
CA TRP A 376 -6.88 3.83 -5.27
C TRP A 376 -7.61 3.56 -3.95
N LYS A 377 -8.86 3.16 -4.04
CA LYS A 377 -9.70 2.73 -2.93
C LYS A 377 -10.42 1.43 -3.30
N ALA A 378 -10.77 0.63 -2.30
CA ALA A 378 -11.66 -0.50 -2.48
C ALA A 378 -13.10 -0.04 -2.31
N PHE A 379 -14.00 -0.48 -3.18
CA PHE A 379 -15.43 -0.17 -3.07
C PHE A 379 -16.26 -1.08 -3.98
N ARG A 380 -17.51 -1.28 -3.61
CA ARG A 380 -18.55 -1.79 -4.48
C ARG A 380 -19.52 -0.68 -4.90
N TYR A 381 -19.82 0.20 -3.96
CA TYR A 381 -20.74 1.31 -4.17
C TYR A 381 -19.97 2.62 -4.26
N LEU A 382 -20.31 3.40 -5.28
CA LEU A 382 -19.77 4.74 -5.49
C LEU A 382 -20.93 5.72 -5.46
N ARG A 383 -20.97 6.62 -4.49
CA ARG A 383 -22.00 7.64 -4.38
C ARG A 383 -21.45 8.99 -4.79
N VAL A 384 -22.09 9.61 -5.77
CA VAL A 384 -21.70 10.92 -6.28
C VAL A 384 -22.77 11.94 -5.91
N ARG A 385 -22.33 13.08 -5.42
CA ARG A 385 -23.16 14.25 -5.13
C ARG A 385 -22.61 15.44 -5.90
N VAL A 386 -23.48 16.17 -6.58
CA VAL A 386 -23.10 17.36 -7.33
C VAL A 386 -23.50 18.59 -6.56
N HIS A 387 -22.50 19.44 -6.29
CA HIS A 387 -22.65 20.67 -5.53
C HIS A 387 -22.35 21.88 -6.41
N SER A 388 -23.09 22.99 -6.21
CA SER A 388 -22.86 24.28 -6.87
C SER A 388 -22.91 24.26 -8.41
N ALA A 389 -23.55 23.29 -9.04
CA ALA A 389 -23.75 23.23 -10.48
C ALA A 389 -25.10 23.88 -10.88
N PHE A 390 -25.14 25.21 -10.89
CA PHE A 390 -26.36 25.97 -11.21
C PHE A 390 -26.67 26.09 -12.72
N SER A 391 -25.77 25.62 -13.57
CA SER A 391 -25.98 25.28 -14.97
C SER A 391 -25.67 23.82 -15.18
N PRO A 392 -26.07 23.19 -16.29
CA PRO A 392 -25.85 21.77 -16.50
C PRO A 392 -24.37 21.40 -16.37
N LEU A 393 -24.11 20.38 -15.56
CA LEU A 393 -22.84 19.68 -15.48
C LEU A 393 -23.04 18.35 -16.23
N ILE A 394 -22.14 18.09 -17.16
CA ILE A 394 -22.18 16.90 -18.02
C ILE A 394 -21.06 15.97 -17.58
N VAL A 395 -21.40 14.75 -17.22
CA VAL A 395 -20.43 13.67 -16.95
C VAL A 395 -20.43 12.75 -18.15
N HIS A 396 -19.38 12.84 -18.95
CA HIS A 396 -19.19 12.02 -20.15
C HIS A 396 -18.71 10.61 -19.80
N GLU A 397 -17.94 10.48 -18.73
CA GLU A 397 -17.42 9.20 -18.25
C GLU A 397 -17.18 9.26 -16.75
N LEU A 398 -17.57 8.21 -16.05
CA LEU A 398 -17.15 7.91 -14.69
C LEU A 398 -16.80 6.43 -14.64
N VAL A 399 -15.55 6.13 -14.46
CA VAL A 399 -15.04 4.77 -14.54
C VAL A 399 -14.16 4.42 -13.35
N ALA A 400 -14.26 3.18 -12.88
CA ALA A 400 -13.32 2.57 -11.95
C ALA A 400 -12.18 1.95 -12.75
N VAL A 401 -11.00 2.52 -12.67
CA VAL A 401 -9.79 1.91 -13.24
C VAL A 401 -9.23 0.96 -12.20
N GLU A 402 -9.62 -0.32 -12.30
CA GLU A 402 -9.13 -1.36 -11.40
C GLU A 402 -7.61 -1.47 -11.51
N THR A 403 -6.94 -1.47 -10.36
CA THR A 403 -5.50 -1.73 -10.25
C THR A 403 -5.30 -3.10 -9.63
N ARG A 404 -4.50 -3.97 -10.27
CA ARG A 404 -4.35 -5.37 -9.89
C ARG A 404 -2.92 -5.83 -10.03
N TYR A 405 -2.47 -6.66 -9.09
CA TYR A 405 -1.25 -7.43 -9.31
C TYR A 405 -1.46 -8.41 -10.49
N PRO A 406 -0.52 -8.50 -11.47
CA PRO A 406 -0.69 -9.32 -12.67
C PRO A 406 -0.46 -10.81 -12.37
N PHE A 407 -1.36 -11.39 -11.58
CA PHE A 407 -1.33 -12.82 -11.28
C PHE A 407 -1.67 -13.67 -12.50
N GLU A 408 -0.86 -14.69 -12.74
CA GLU A 408 -1.22 -15.81 -13.60
C GLU A 408 -1.95 -16.88 -12.80
N GLU A 409 -2.93 -17.55 -13.40
CA GLU A 409 -3.70 -18.60 -12.73
C GLU A 409 -3.04 -19.95 -12.95
N HIS A 410 -2.37 -20.49 -11.93
CA HIS A 410 -1.71 -21.79 -11.98
C HIS A 410 -2.43 -22.84 -11.14
N GLY A 411 -3.18 -22.44 -10.11
CA GLY A 411 -3.91 -23.32 -9.23
C GLY A 411 -5.37 -23.51 -9.64
N ALA A 412 -5.89 -24.71 -9.42
CA ALA A 412 -7.29 -25.03 -9.64
C ALA A 412 -7.81 -25.94 -8.53
N PHE A 413 -9.07 -25.75 -8.17
CA PHE A 413 -9.77 -26.58 -7.19
C PHE A 413 -11.12 -27.00 -7.73
N ARG A 414 -11.46 -28.29 -7.54
CA ARG A 414 -12.78 -28.84 -7.84
C ARG A 414 -13.21 -29.83 -6.76
N ALA A 415 -14.42 -29.68 -6.29
CA ALA A 415 -15.07 -30.59 -5.37
C ALA A 415 -16.44 -31.02 -5.92
N SER A 416 -16.94 -32.16 -5.45
CA SER A 416 -18.28 -32.65 -5.78
C SER A 416 -19.38 -31.74 -5.21
N GLN A 417 -19.11 -31.02 -4.14
CA GLN A 417 -20.02 -30.04 -3.54
C GLN A 417 -19.80 -28.66 -4.19
N THR A 418 -20.80 -28.17 -4.91
CA THR A 418 -20.77 -26.86 -5.59
C THR A 418 -20.38 -25.73 -4.65
N LYS A 419 -20.89 -25.77 -3.40
CA LYS A 419 -20.60 -24.73 -2.40
C LYS A 419 -19.11 -24.56 -2.11
N LEU A 420 -18.33 -25.63 -2.08
CA LEU A 420 -16.89 -25.56 -1.88
C LEU A 420 -16.18 -24.89 -3.07
N ASN A 421 -16.66 -25.13 -4.29
CA ASN A 421 -16.13 -24.46 -5.47
C ASN A 421 -16.41 -22.95 -5.43
N GLU A 422 -17.62 -22.55 -5.03
CA GLU A 422 -18.00 -21.15 -4.85
C GLU A 422 -17.13 -20.46 -3.80
N VAL A 423 -16.91 -21.12 -2.65
CA VAL A 423 -16.04 -20.61 -1.58
C VAL A 423 -14.61 -20.44 -2.07
N PHE A 424 -14.08 -21.41 -2.81
CA PHE A 424 -12.72 -21.30 -3.37
C PHE A 424 -12.59 -20.09 -4.31
N GLU A 425 -13.56 -19.91 -5.22
CA GLU A 425 -13.53 -18.76 -6.14
C GLU A 425 -13.66 -17.42 -5.40
N MET A 426 -14.49 -17.35 -4.38
CA MET A 426 -14.60 -16.16 -3.52
C MET A 426 -13.27 -15.86 -2.82
N CYS A 427 -12.62 -16.86 -2.22
CA CYS A 427 -11.33 -16.71 -1.57
C CYS A 427 -10.25 -16.29 -2.58
N ARG A 428 -10.21 -16.90 -3.76
CA ARG A 428 -9.27 -16.55 -4.83
C ARG A 428 -9.45 -15.09 -5.29
N TYR A 429 -10.69 -14.63 -5.42
CA TYR A 429 -10.99 -13.25 -5.75
C TYR A 429 -10.56 -12.30 -4.62
N THR A 430 -10.81 -12.67 -3.36
CA THR A 430 -10.38 -11.89 -2.18
C THR A 430 -8.84 -11.77 -2.12
N LEU A 431 -8.09 -12.85 -2.41
CA LEU A 431 -6.64 -12.78 -2.52
C LEU A 431 -6.17 -11.78 -3.59
N ARG A 432 -6.87 -11.70 -4.74
CA ARG A 432 -6.58 -10.67 -5.75
C ARG A 432 -6.80 -9.25 -5.24
N LEU A 433 -7.89 -9.02 -4.50
CA LEU A 433 -8.18 -7.72 -3.89
C LEU A 433 -7.16 -7.37 -2.79
N ALA A 434 -6.73 -8.34 -2.00
CA ALA A 434 -5.74 -8.14 -0.95
C ALA A 434 -4.30 -8.01 -1.49
N SER A 435 -4.09 -8.10 -2.81
CA SER A 435 -2.76 -8.12 -3.43
C SER A 435 -2.64 -7.04 -4.51
N ASN A 436 -1.84 -6.04 -4.21
CA ASN A 436 -1.43 -4.99 -5.14
C ASN A 436 0.10 -4.91 -5.18
N GLU A 437 0.68 -3.73 -5.09
CA GLU A 437 2.14 -3.56 -4.93
C GLU A 437 2.66 -4.18 -3.62
N TYR A 438 1.79 -4.55 -2.73
CA TYR A 438 2.02 -5.22 -1.46
C TYR A 438 0.76 -6.00 -1.05
N ILE A 439 0.89 -6.87 -0.07
CA ILE A 439 -0.23 -7.66 0.44
C ILE A 439 -0.90 -6.89 1.59
N THR A 440 -2.22 -6.78 1.56
CA THR A 440 -3.01 -6.11 2.60
C THR A 440 -3.79 -7.12 3.42
N ASP A 441 -4.06 -6.79 4.68
CA ASP A 441 -5.04 -7.48 5.52
C ASP A 441 -6.44 -7.35 4.93
N THR A 442 -6.83 -6.12 4.61
CA THR A 442 -8.08 -5.77 3.95
C THR A 442 -7.85 -4.64 2.95
N PRO A 443 -8.46 -4.69 1.74
CA PRO A 443 -8.28 -3.64 0.75
C PRO A 443 -9.08 -2.36 1.07
N TRP A 444 -10.04 -2.41 2.00
CA TRP A 444 -10.92 -1.30 2.37
C TRP A 444 -10.31 -0.38 3.42
N ARG A 445 -10.52 -0.70 4.71
CA ARG A 445 -10.31 0.25 5.80
C ARG A 445 -8.84 0.42 6.18
N GLU A 446 -8.06 -0.67 6.25
CA GLU A 446 -6.70 -0.60 6.81
C GLU A 446 -5.63 -0.55 5.75
N GLN A 447 -5.69 -1.42 4.74
CA GLN A 447 -4.65 -1.60 3.74
C GLN A 447 -3.27 -1.86 4.36
N GLY A 448 -3.24 -2.48 5.55
CA GLY A 448 -2.04 -2.78 6.31
C GLY A 448 -1.37 -4.07 5.83
N GLN A 449 -0.05 -4.12 5.77
CA GLN A 449 0.70 -5.36 5.56
C GLN A 449 1.11 -5.90 6.93
N TRP A 450 0.13 -6.46 7.66
CA TRP A 450 0.34 -7.07 8.96
C TRP A 450 1.07 -8.40 8.81
N LEU A 451 2.11 -8.64 9.64
CA LEU A 451 2.94 -9.82 9.48
C LEU A 451 2.17 -11.12 9.69
N GLY A 452 1.31 -11.17 10.70
CA GLY A 452 0.51 -12.37 11.01
C GLY A 452 -0.45 -12.72 9.89
N ASP A 453 -1.26 -11.74 9.46
CA ASP A 453 -2.26 -11.91 8.40
C ASP A 453 -1.65 -12.41 7.09
N VAL A 454 -0.55 -11.79 6.69
CA VAL A 454 0.14 -12.16 5.45
C VAL A 454 0.80 -13.52 5.58
N ALA A 455 1.60 -13.74 6.63
CA ALA A 455 2.42 -14.94 6.78
C ALA A 455 1.59 -16.19 7.07
N ALA A 456 0.59 -16.10 7.96
CA ALA A 456 -0.19 -17.25 8.37
C ALA A 456 -1.27 -17.67 7.37
N VAL A 457 -1.86 -16.68 6.64
CA VAL A 457 -3.05 -16.92 5.81
C VAL A 457 -2.79 -16.65 4.35
N THR A 458 -2.38 -15.41 4.00
CA THR A 458 -2.44 -14.93 2.61
C THR A 458 -1.43 -15.61 1.70
N LEU A 459 -0.18 -15.81 2.16
CA LEU A 459 0.89 -16.40 1.33
C LEU A 459 0.56 -17.81 0.85
N GLY A 460 0.01 -18.66 1.73
CA GLY A 460 -0.40 -20.02 1.34
C GLY A 460 -1.43 -20.03 0.22
N GLY A 461 -2.40 -19.11 0.28
CA GLY A 461 -3.39 -18.92 -0.77
C GLY A 461 -2.79 -18.40 -2.07
N ILE A 462 -1.85 -17.45 -2.01
CA ILE A 462 -1.14 -16.92 -3.19
C ILE A 462 -0.35 -18.03 -3.89
N TYR A 463 0.40 -18.85 -3.15
CA TYR A 463 1.13 -19.98 -3.72
C TYR A 463 0.18 -21.00 -4.37
N ALA A 464 -0.89 -21.36 -3.67
CA ALA A 464 -1.84 -22.39 -4.13
C ALA A 464 -2.64 -21.93 -5.37
N CYS A 465 -3.04 -20.67 -5.43
CA CYS A 465 -3.87 -20.16 -6.54
C CYS A 465 -3.05 -19.66 -7.73
N PHE A 466 -1.89 -19.03 -7.48
CA PHE A 466 -1.19 -18.25 -8.49
C PHE A 466 0.27 -18.70 -8.71
N GLY A 467 0.86 -19.46 -7.79
CA GLY A 467 2.29 -19.80 -7.86
C GLY A 467 3.22 -18.58 -7.81
N GLU A 468 2.72 -17.43 -7.39
CA GLU A 468 3.47 -16.17 -7.37
C GLU A 468 4.36 -16.09 -6.13
N THR A 469 5.63 -15.76 -6.32
CA THR A 469 6.64 -15.75 -5.26
C THR A 469 7.32 -14.40 -5.06
N ARG A 470 7.30 -13.51 -6.07
CA ARG A 470 7.96 -12.19 -5.99
C ARG A 470 7.34 -11.30 -4.92
N LEU A 471 6.00 -11.31 -4.83
CA LEU A 471 5.27 -10.54 -3.82
C LEU A 471 5.55 -11.06 -2.40
N ALA A 472 5.66 -12.38 -2.24
CA ALA A 472 6.06 -13.02 -1.00
C ALA A 472 7.49 -12.65 -0.60
N ARG A 473 8.43 -12.69 -1.54
CA ARG A 473 9.82 -12.28 -1.33
C ARG A 473 9.92 -10.82 -0.88
N LYS A 474 9.18 -9.92 -1.54
CA LYS A 474 9.10 -8.52 -1.13
C LYS A 474 8.59 -8.37 0.31
N PHE A 475 7.50 -9.07 0.67
CA PHE A 475 6.96 -9.09 2.02
C PHE A 475 8.02 -9.54 3.05
N LEU A 476 8.69 -10.65 2.81
CA LEU A 476 9.72 -11.19 3.72
C LEU A 476 10.86 -10.20 3.96
N ARG A 477 11.34 -9.53 2.90
CA ARG A 477 12.39 -8.50 2.98
C ARG A 477 11.94 -7.25 3.73
N GLN A 478 10.73 -6.77 3.45
CA GLN A 478 10.17 -5.60 4.11
C GLN A 478 9.96 -5.85 5.61
N SER A 479 9.47 -7.04 5.96
CA SER A 479 9.29 -7.45 7.36
C SER A 479 10.62 -7.55 8.10
N ALA A 480 11.62 -8.20 7.50
CA ALA A 480 12.97 -8.29 8.08
C ALA A 480 13.61 -6.91 8.32
N ALA A 481 13.34 -5.95 7.41
CA ALA A 481 13.86 -4.59 7.55
C ALA A 481 13.30 -3.81 8.75
N THR A 482 12.22 -4.29 9.38
CA THR A 482 11.64 -3.69 10.58
C THR A 482 12.32 -4.15 11.88
N GLN A 483 13.32 -5.04 11.80
CA GLN A 483 13.93 -5.63 13.00
C GLN A 483 14.60 -4.57 13.90
N TYR A 484 14.17 -4.56 15.15
CA TYR A 484 14.78 -3.74 16.20
C TYR A 484 16.15 -4.29 16.63
N PRO A 485 17.00 -3.45 17.25
CA PRO A 485 18.24 -3.92 17.87
C PRO A 485 18.03 -5.01 18.93
N THR A 486 16.84 -5.09 19.52
CA THR A 486 16.44 -6.14 20.48
C THR A 486 16.17 -7.49 19.82
N GLY A 487 16.12 -7.58 18.50
CA GLY A 487 15.85 -8.79 17.72
C GLY A 487 14.40 -8.98 17.31
N PHE A 488 13.45 -8.28 17.91
CA PHE A 488 12.04 -8.37 17.54
C PHE A 488 11.72 -7.64 16.24
N LEU A 489 10.67 -8.08 15.53
CA LEU A 489 10.16 -7.44 14.30
C LEU A 489 8.99 -6.51 14.61
N GLY A 490 8.84 -5.45 13.83
CA GLY A 490 7.60 -4.67 13.81
C GLY A 490 6.42 -5.51 13.32
N ASN A 491 5.23 -5.23 13.83
CA ASN A 491 4.02 -6.02 13.54
C ASN A 491 3.42 -5.76 12.15
N MET A 492 3.76 -4.63 11.52
CA MET A 492 3.23 -4.20 10.23
C MET A 492 4.33 -3.52 9.40
N THR A 493 4.27 -3.70 8.09
CA THR A 493 5.12 -3.02 7.12
C THR A 493 4.30 -2.06 6.25
N ASN A 494 4.96 -1.33 5.36
CA ASN A 494 4.32 -0.41 4.41
C ASN A 494 3.58 0.76 5.06
N THR A 495 4.02 1.18 6.24
CA THR A 495 3.58 2.43 6.83
C THR A 495 4.28 3.61 6.16
N TYR A 496 3.67 4.77 6.20
CA TYR A 496 4.33 5.99 5.73
C TYR A 496 5.27 6.59 6.79
N SER A 497 5.41 5.92 7.94
CA SER A 497 6.25 6.31 9.06
C SER A 497 7.55 5.53 9.07
N ALA A 498 8.65 6.18 9.43
CA ALA A 498 9.91 5.51 9.75
C ALA A 498 9.89 4.87 11.15
N ASN A 499 9.02 5.34 12.04
CA ASN A 499 9.01 5.03 13.47
C ASN A 499 7.76 4.28 13.96
N TRP A 500 6.78 4.04 13.09
CA TRP A 500 5.60 3.27 13.46
C TRP A 500 5.94 1.79 13.56
N GLN A 501 6.10 1.32 14.77
CA GLN A 501 6.41 -0.09 14.99
C GLN A 501 5.95 -0.52 16.37
N ASN A 502 4.79 -1.15 16.43
CA ASN A 502 4.45 -2.00 17.55
C ASN A 502 5.02 -3.40 17.30
N VAL A 503 5.16 -4.21 18.34
CA VAL A 503 5.62 -5.59 18.24
C VAL A 503 4.49 -6.52 18.65
N HIS A 504 4.08 -7.41 17.73
CA HIS A 504 3.29 -8.59 18.03
C HIS A 504 4.21 -9.80 17.87
N VAL A 505 4.58 -10.43 18.96
CA VAL A 505 5.66 -11.42 18.95
C VAL A 505 5.28 -12.68 18.17
N ASP A 506 4.05 -13.10 18.31
CA ASP A 506 3.47 -14.22 17.56
C ASP A 506 3.46 -13.95 16.05
N PHE A 507 3.20 -12.71 15.61
CA PHE A 507 3.28 -12.32 14.18
C PHE A 507 4.70 -12.49 13.63
N ALA A 508 5.71 -12.18 14.42
CA ALA A 508 7.11 -12.40 14.03
C ALA A 508 7.45 -13.89 13.91
N LEU A 509 6.87 -14.75 14.74
CA LEU A 509 7.02 -16.20 14.63
C LEU A 509 6.36 -16.76 13.34
N TRP A 510 5.22 -16.21 12.94
CA TRP A 510 4.60 -16.54 11.65
C TRP A 510 5.48 -16.11 10.47
N TRP A 511 6.13 -14.94 10.53
CA TRP A 511 7.10 -14.54 9.52
C TRP A 511 8.25 -15.54 9.37
N LEU A 512 8.77 -16.08 10.47
CA LEU A 512 9.84 -17.09 10.44
C LEU A 512 9.38 -18.38 9.75
N MET A 513 8.15 -18.82 10.04
CA MET A 513 7.56 -19.97 9.36
C MET A 513 7.31 -19.69 7.87
N ALA A 514 6.88 -18.48 7.52
CA ALA A 514 6.70 -18.05 6.14
C ALA A 514 8.02 -18.04 5.35
N LEU A 515 9.14 -17.66 5.96
CA LEU A 515 10.46 -17.73 5.32
C LEU A 515 10.84 -19.18 4.97
N ARG A 516 10.61 -20.14 5.90
CA ARG A 516 10.78 -21.57 5.62
C ARG A 516 9.87 -22.05 4.49
N ASP A 517 8.59 -21.65 4.52
CA ASP A 517 7.62 -22.07 3.51
C ASP A 517 7.93 -21.49 2.14
N TYR A 518 8.38 -20.23 2.07
CA TYR A 518 8.91 -19.66 0.84
C TYR A 518 10.02 -20.53 0.24
N TYR A 519 11.01 -20.90 1.05
CA TYR A 519 12.09 -21.79 0.61
C TYR A 519 11.56 -23.14 0.11
N ARG A 520 10.59 -23.74 0.82
CA ARG A 520 9.96 -25.00 0.41
C ARG A 520 9.23 -24.92 -0.93
N TYR A 521 8.60 -23.78 -1.22
CA TYR A 521 7.91 -23.55 -2.49
C TYR A 521 8.84 -23.21 -3.65
N THR A 522 9.95 -22.54 -3.39
CA THR A 522 10.81 -21.97 -4.45
C THR A 522 12.14 -22.70 -4.61
N GLY A 523 12.69 -23.25 -3.54
CA GLY A 523 14.07 -23.73 -3.49
C GLY A 523 15.13 -22.63 -3.49
N GLU A 524 14.74 -21.35 -3.38
CA GLU A 524 15.68 -20.21 -3.40
C GLU A 524 16.45 -20.10 -2.08
N GLU A 525 17.69 -20.57 -2.06
CA GLU A 525 18.56 -20.48 -0.87
C GLU A 525 19.03 -19.04 -0.61
N GLU A 526 19.14 -18.21 -1.63
CA GLU A 526 19.61 -16.83 -1.52
C GLU A 526 18.79 -16.02 -0.52
N ILE A 527 17.45 -16.15 -0.55
CA ILE A 527 16.58 -15.43 0.39
C ILE A 527 16.76 -15.92 1.83
N VAL A 528 17.00 -17.23 2.00
CA VAL A 528 17.32 -17.79 3.31
C VAL A 528 18.63 -17.20 3.82
N HIS A 529 19.67 -17.21 3.00
CA HIS A 529 20.97 -16.65 3.35
C HIS A 529 20.90 -15.15 3.68
N GLU A 530 20.10 -14.39 2.92
CA GLU A 530 19.87 -12.97 3.13
C GLU A 530 19.21 -12.67 4.48
N LEU A 531 18.15 -13.40 4.81
CA LEU A 531 17.28 -13.12 5.95
C LEU A 531 17.64 -13.95 7.21
N TYR A 532 18.57 -14.87 7.11
CA TYR A 532 19.00 -15.74 8.20
C TYR A 532 19.44 -14.98 9.46
N PRO A 533 20.25 -13.90 9.37
CA PRO A 533 20.64 -13.14 10.57
C PRO A 533 19.44 -12.56 11.33
N THR A 534 18.42 -12.11 10.60
CA THR A 534 17.15 -11.64 11.18
C THR A 534 16.42 -12.76 11.90
N ALA A 535 16.34 -13.95 11.28
CA ALA A 535 15.71 -15.13 11.87
C ALA A 535 16.41 -15.56 13.17
N VAL A 536 17.74 -15.60 13.17
CA VAL A 536 18.55 -15.89 14.38
C VAL A 536 18.29 -14.87 15.48
N GLY A 537 18.35 -13.56 15.15
CA GLY A 537 18.10 -12.49 16.10
C GLY A 537 16.71 -12.59 16.76
N LEU A 538 15.67 -12.91 15.98
CA LEU A 538 14.32 -13.11 16.48
C LEU A 538 14.23 -14.29 17.44
N VAL A 539 14.78 -15.45 17.05
CA VAL A 539 14.72 -16.66 17.88
C VAL A 539 15.46 -16.44 19.21
N GLU A 540 16.65 -15.85 19.18
CA GLU A 540 17.41 -15.55 20.41
C GLU A 540 16.68 -14.55 21.30
N ALA A 541 16.05 -13.52 20.72
CA ALA A 541 15.26 -12.56 21.47
C ALA A 541 14.07 -13.20 22.21
N VAL A 542 13.34 -14.09 21.55
CA VAL A 542 12.19 -14.77 22.15
C VAL A 542 12.65 -15.79 23.20
N LEU A 543 13.71 -16.56 22.90
CA LEU A 543 14.23 -17.59 23.82
C LEU A 543 14.89 -17.00 25.09
N ALA A 544 15.17 -15.70 25.14
CA ALA A 544 15.64 -15.03 26.34
C ALA A 544 14.58 -14.93 27.47
N TYR A 545 13.30 -15.13 27.14
CA TYR A 545 12.18 -15.07 28.08
C TYR A 545 11.68 -16.47 28.51
N ARG A 546 12.53 -17.50 28.36
CA ARG A 546 12.20 -18.85 28.83
C ARG A 546 12.43 -18.98 30.31
N ASP A 547 11.50 -19.69 30.95
CA ASP A 547 11.64 -20.16 32.33
C ASP A 547 12.44 -21.49 32.43
N ASP A 548 12.48 -22.06 33.60
CA ASP A 548 13.19 -23.33 33.89
C ASP A 548 12.56 -24.54 33.18
N ASP A 549 11.24 -24.50 32.92
CA ASP A 549 10.52 -25.52 32.16
C ASP A 549 10.71 -25.41 30.66
N GLY A 550 11.37 -24.33 30.21
CA GLY A 550 11.63 -24.02 28.82
C GLY A 550 10.47 -23.34 28.09
N LEU A 551 9.40 -22.99 28.81
CA LEU A 551 8.28 -22.22 28.29
C LEU A 551 8.61 -20.72 28.29
N VAL A 552 8.10 -20.01 27.28
CA VAL A 552 8.20 -18.55 27.26
C VAL A 552 7.04 -17.97 28.05
N THR A 553 7.36 -17.06 28.96
CA THR A 553 6.42 -16.39 29.86
C THR A 553 6.70 -14.89 29.90
N ASP A 554 5.72 -14.10 30.31
CA ASP A 554 5.83 -12.67 30.59
C ASP A 554 6.51 -11.85 29.48
N MET A 555 6.10 -12.08 28.24
CA MET A 555 6.59 -11.33 27.09
C MET A 555 6.33 -9.81 27.26
N PRO A 556 7.35 -8.95 27.11
CA PRO A 556 7.19 -7.50 27.29
C PRO A 556 6.44 -6.82 26.15
N TYR A 557 6.02 -7.59 25.15
CA TYR A 557 5.30 -7.13 23.98
C TYR A 557 3.98 -7.86 23.82
N VAL A 558 3.15 -7.40 22.89
CA VAL A 558 1.84 -7.99 22.63
C VAL A 558 1.99 -9.42 22.09
N VAL A 559 1.32 -10.35 22.74
CA VAL A 559 1.00 -11.67 22.24
C VAL A 559 -0.47 -11.60 21.81
N PHE A 560 -0.72 -11.47 20.50
CA PHE A 560 -2.03 -11.13 19.98
C PHE A 560 -2.92 -12.36 19.79
N ILE A 561 -2.38 -13.41 19.21
CA ILE A 561 -3.01 -14.66 18.78
C ILE A 561 -4.15 -14.43 17.78
N ASP A 562 -5.26 -13.80 18.23
CA ASP A 562 -6.44 -13.52 17.41
C ASP A 562 -7.29 -12.40 18.08
N TRP A 563 -8.28 -11.89 17.37
CA TRP A 563 -9.35 -11.03 17.89
C TRP A 563 -10.35 -11.75 18.83
N ALA A 564 -10.05 -12.95 19.25
CA ALA A 564 -10.81 -13.71 20.21
C ALA A 564 -10.34 -13.44 21.66
N ALA A 565 -11.17 -13.80 22.63
CA ALA A 565 -10.85 -13.65 24.05
C ALA A 565 -9.91 -14.79 24.51
N VAL A 566 -8.74 -14.90 23.91
CA VAL A 566 -7.67 -15.84 24.31
C VAL A 566 -6.89 -15.21 25.45
N ASP A 567 -6.69 -15.97 26.51
CA ASP A 567 -5.85 -15.51 27.62
C ASP A 567 -4.37 -15.72 27.30
N THR A 568 -3.60 -14.64 27.40
CA THR A 568 -2.16 -14.64 27.11
C THR A 568 -1.31 -14.19 28.30
N THR A 569 -1.88 -14.19 29.51
CA THR A 569 -1.15 -13.82 30.75
C THR A 569 -0.16 -14.95 31.12
N GLY A 570 0.95 -14.58 31.77
CA GLY A 570 1.97 -15.52 32.18
C GLY A 570 2.52 -16.37 31.02
N ALA A 571 2.45 -17.70 31.14
CA ALA A 571 2.79 -18.61 30.05
C ALA A 571 1.54 -18.93 29.21
N SER A 572 1.48 -18.42 27.98
CA SER A 572 0.40 -18.72 27.02
C SER A 572 0.66 -20.04 26.29
N ALA A 573 -0.32 -20.96 26.32
CA ALA A 573 -0.24 -22.23 25.61
C ALA A 573 -0.23 -22.02 24.08
N ALA A 574 -1.13 -21.18 23.55
CA ALA A 574 -1.17 -20.87 22.13
C ALA A 574 0.17 -20.31 21.63
N PHE A 575 0.76 -19.35 22.36
CA PHE A 575 2.05 -18.76 21.99
C PHE A 575 3.18 -19.80 22.00
N ASN A 576 3.28 -20.62 23.05
CA ASN A 576 4.33 -21.65 23.15
C ASN A 576 4.17 -22.74 22.08
N ALA A 577 2.95 -23.09 21.69
CA ALA A 577 2.71 -23.99 20.56
C ALA A 577 3.19 -23.36 19.23
N ILE A 578 2.84 -22.10 18.95
CA ILE A 578 3.31 -21.37 17.75
C ILE A 578 4.84 -21.27 17.76
N LEU A 579 5.44 -20.99 18.92
CA LEU A 579 6.91 -20.96 19.08
C LEU A 579 7.53 -22.32 18.74
N ALA A 580 6.94 -23.44 19.17
CA ALA A 580 7.44 -24.77 18.80
C ALA A 580 7.44 -24.98 17.28
N GLY A 581 6.39 -24.51 16.58
CA GLY A 581 6.32 -24.49 15.12
C GLY A 581 7.41 -23.63 14.48
N ALA A 582 7.64 -22.44 15.00
CA ALA A 582 8.67 -21.53 14.54
C ALA A 582 10.10 -22.06 14.78
N LEU A 583 10.34 -22.71 15.91
CA LEU A 583 11.63 -23.37 16.21
C LEU A 583 11.90 -24.55 15.27
N LYS A 584 10.87 -25.31 14.89
CA LYS A 584 10.99 -26.33 13.84
C LYS A 584 11.39 -25.69 12.50
N ALA A 585 10.77 -24.59 12.13
CA ALA A 585 11.13 -23.83 10.93
C ALA A 585 12.57 -23.31 11.01
N MET A 586 13.00 -22.77 12.14
CA MET A 586 14.37 -22.31 12.35
C MET A 586 15.40 -23.44 12.19
N GLY A 587 15.13 -24.62 12.76
CA GLY A 587 16.01 -25.78 12.59
C GLY A 587 16.16 -26.22 11.13
N GLU A 588 15.09 -26.14 10.33
CA GLU A 588 15.15 -26.40 8.89
C GLU A 588 15.99 -25.35 8.13
N LEU A 589 15.76 -24.08 8.41
CA LEU A 589 16.54 -22.98 7.80
C LEU A 589 18.02 -23.02 8.19
N ALA A 590 18.31 -23.40 9.44
CA ALA A 590 19.67 -23.57 9.93
C ALA A 590 20.42 -24.70 9.19
N ARG A 591 19.73 -25.80 8.88
CA ARG A 591 20.32 -26.87 8.04
C ARG A 591 20.62 -26.40 6.64
N VAL A 592 19.73 -25.62 6.00
CA VAL A 592 19.99 -25.02 4.69
C VAL A 592 21.22 -24.10 4.75
N ARG A 593 21.39 -23.39 5.86
CA ARG A 593 22.55 -22.49 6.06
C ARG A 593 23.83 -23.23 6.45
N GLY A 594 23.75 -24.51 6.85
CA GLY A 594 24.87 -25.26 7.39
C GLY A 594 25.25 -24.89 8.81
N ASP A 595 24.32 -24.26 9.57
CA ASP A 595 24.53 -23.85 10.95
C ASP A 595 24.08 -24.95 11.93
N GLY A 596 25.00 -25.83 12.27
CA GLY A 596 24.75 -26.93 13.20
C GLY A 596 24.40 -26.45 14.61
N TRP A 597 25.04 -25.37 15.08
CA TRP A 597 24.79 -24.83 16.41
C TRP A 597 23.34 -24.33 16.56
N MET A 598 22.86 -23.56 15.60
CA MET A 598 21.48 -23.06 15.64
C MET A 598 20.48 -24.19 15.41
N THR A 599 20.81 -25.22 14.60
CA THR A 599 19.99 -26.41 14.45
C THR A 599 19.75 -27.10 15.80
N ASP A 600 20.82 -27.40 16.53
CA ASP A 600 20.75 -28.08 17.84
C ASP A 600 20.03 -27.20 18.88
N ARG A 601 20.26 -25.89 18.86
CA ARG A 601 19.63 -24.94 19.77
C ARG A 601 18.11 -24.85 19.55
N ALA A 602 17.67 -24.70 18.31
CA ALA A 602 16.25 -24.63 17.97
C ALA A 602 15.52 -25.95 18.30
N GLU A 603 16.10 -27.10 17.92
CA GLU A 603 15.55 -28.41 18.22
C GLU A 603 15.54 -28.74 19.72
N GLY A 604 16.58 -28.35 20.44
CA GLY A 604 16.67 -28.50 21.91
C GLY A 604 15.63 -27.64 22.64
N ALA A 605 15.41 -26.38 22.18
CA ALA A 605 14.36 -25.54 22.73
C ALA A 605 12.95 -26.09 22.44
N ARG A 606 12.71 -26.51 21.19
CA ARG A 606 11.42 -27.14 20.81
C ARG A 606 11.10 -28.39 21.63
N ARG A 607 12.08 -29.27 21.85
CA ARG A 607 11.87 -30.48 22.66
C ARG A 607 11.49 -30.12 24.09
N ARG A 608 12.14 -29.16 24.73
CA ARG A 608 11.79 -28.72 26.09
C ARG A 608 10.37 -28.20 26.18
N ILE A 609 9.94 -27.37 25.20
CA ILE A 609 8.54 -26.94 25.15
C ILE A 609 7.61 -28.14 25.05
N ALA A 610 7.86 -29.10 24.14
CA ALA A 610 7.02 -30.27 23.96
C ALA A 610 6.95 -31.16 25.22
N ASP A 611 8.08 -31.33 25.91
CA ASP A 611 8.17 -32.15 27.14
C ASP A 611 7.34 -31.51 28.29
N SER A 612 7.29 -30.17 28.38
CA SER A 612 6.58 -29.45 29.43
C SER A 612 5.11 -29.16 29.07
N PHE A 613 4.79 -29.07 27.78
CA PHE A 613 3.51 -28.51 27.31
C PHE A 613 2.28 -29.22 27.87
N ALA A 614 2.23 -30.56 27.75
CA ALA A 614 1.10 -31.31 28.24
C ALA A 614 1.04 -31.30 29.78
N ALA A 615 2.18 -31.35 30.46
CA ALA A 615 2.22 -31.35 31.92
C ALA A 615 1.71 -30.02 32.52
N VAL A 616 1.92 -28.91 31.81
CA VAL A 616 1.58 -27.57 32.30
C VAL A 616 0.18 -27.14 31.88
N PHE A 617 -0.20 -27.36 30.63
CA PHE A 617 -1.44 -26.81 30.09
C PHE A 617 -2.62 -27.75 30.00
N TRP A 618 -2.40 -29.11 30.04
CA TRP A 618 -3.49 -30.05 29.92
C TRP A 618 -4.34 -30.11 31.20
N GLN A 619 -5.65 -29.96 31.06
CA GLN A 619 -6.60 -30.03 32.14
C GLN A 619 -7.41 -31.34 31.98
N GLN A 620 -7.14 -32.31 32.86
CA GLN A 620 -7.69 -33.64 32.77
C GLN A 620 -9.22 -33.67 32.86
N ASP A 621 -9.80 -32.84 33.74
CA ASP A 621 -11.24 -32.76 33.96
C ASP A 621 -12.00 -32.19 32.76
N GLU A 622 -11.37 -31.26 32.04
CA GLU A 622 -11.94 -30.60 30.86
C GLU A 622 -11.63 -31.35 29.55
N GLY A 623 -10.55 -32.14 29.53
CA GLY A 623 -10.06 -32.81 28.32
C GLY A 623 -9.53 -31.82 27.28
N LEU A 624 -9.04 -30.65 27.71
CA LEU A 624 -8.57 -29.52 26.88
C LEU A 624 -7.29 -28.92 27.45
N PHE A 625 -6.55 -28.24 26.60
CA PHE A 625 -5.47 -27.33 27.03
C PHE A 625 -6.05 -25.99 27.46
N CYS A 626 -5.68 -25.49 28.64
CA CYS A 626 -6.02 -24.13 29.07
C CYS A 626 -5.22 -23.09 28.28
N ASP A 627 -5.77 -21.88 28.15
CA ASP A 627 -5.16 -20.82 27.36
C ASP A 627 -3.83 -20.35 27.95
N ALA A 628 -3.77 -20.26 29.27
CA ALA A 628 -2.58 -19.77 29.96
C ALA A 628 -2.49 -20.32 31.38
N VAL A 629 -1.28 -20.28 31.93
CA VAL A 629 -1.01 -20.50 33.35
C VAL A 629 -0.26 -19.29 33.87
N ASP A 630 -0.63 -18.86 35.08
CA ASP A 630 -0.01 -17.73 35.76
C ASP A 630 0.71 -18.21 37.02
N ASP A 631 1.72 -17.49 37.44
CA ASP A 631 2.41 -17.67 38.72
C ASP A 631 2.20 -16.39 39.56
N PRO A 632 1.05 -16.29 40.26
CA PRO A 632 0.66 -15.08 40.97
C PRO A 632 1.59 -14.70 42.12
N ASP A 633 2.40 -15.66 42.61
CA ASP A 633 3.28 -15.45 43.77
C ASP A 633 4.76 -15.26 43.39
N GLY A 634 5.11 -15.39 42.09
CA GLY A 634 6.48 -15.33 41.57
C GLY A 634 7.30 -16.59 41.83
N VAL A 635 8.36 -16.79 41.03
CA VAL A 635 9.20 -18.01 40.97
C VAL A 635 9.84 -18.41 42.30
N ASP A 636 9.96 -17.49 43.26
CA ASP A 636 10.65 -17.71 44.56
C ASP A 636 9.73 -18.18 45.70
N SER A 637 8.40 -18.24 45.49
CA SER A 637 7.45 -18.50 46.59
C SER A 637 7.07 -20.00 46.77
N GLY A 638 7.48 -20.88 45.83
CA GLY A 638 7.10 -22.31 45.86
C GLY A 638 5.61 -22.55 45.59
N GLY A 639 4.88 -21.54 45.15
CA GLY A 639 3.52 -21.61 44.62
C GLY A 639 3.56 -22.22 43.20
N GLY A 640 2.76 -23.26 42.95
CA GLY A 640 2.66 -23.85 41.61
C GLY A 640 1.91 -22.94 40.63
N ARG A 641 2.19 -23.06 39.34
CA ARG A 641 1.43 -22.42 38.29
C ARG A 641 -0.06 -22.74 38.36
N VAL A 642 -0.89 -21.72 38.22
CA VAL A 642 -2.35 -21.83 38.31
C VAL A 642 -2.95 -21.63 36.91
N PRO A 643 -3.75 -22.61 36.40
CA PRO A 643 -4.49 -22.42 35.17
C PRO A 643 -5.46 -21.25 35.29
N THR A 644 -5.54 -20.40 34.25
CA THR A 644 -6.45 -19.23 34.24
C THR A 644 -7.92 -19.63 34.10
N GLY A 645 -8.21 -20.91 33.85
CA GLY A 645 -9.57 -21.43 33.71
C GLY A 645 -10.27 -21.03 32.43
N ARG A 646 -9.52 -20.56 31.44
CA ARG A 646 -10.02 -20.24 30.10
C ARG A 646 -9.53 -21.28 29.08
N TYR A 647 -10.38 -21.55 28.11
CA TYR A 647 -10.16 -22.56 27.07
C TYR A 647 -10.65 -21.99 25.74
N SER A 648 -9.77 -21.88 24.76
CA SER A 648 -10.10 -21.37 23.44
C SER A 648 -9.88 -22.42 22.35
N GLU A 649 -10.60 -22.29 21.26
CA GLU A 649 -10.40 -23.09 20.07
C GLU A 649 -9.00 -22.84 19.49
N GLN A 650 -8.52 -21.60 19.52
CA GLN A 650 -7.22 -21.18 19.03
C GLN A 650 -6.08 -21.92 19.75
N THR A 651 -6.13 -21.98 21.07
CA THR A 651 -5.14 -22.70 21.89
C THR A 651 -5.11 -24.19 21.52
N ASN A 652 -6.28 -24.82 21.47
CA ASN A 652 -6.36 -26.24 21.22
C ASN A 652 -6.00 -26.61 19.77
N ALA A 653 -6.35 -25.76 18.80
CA ALA A 653 -5.91 -25.92 17.42
C ALA A 653 -4.39 -25.75 17.28
N ALA A 654 -3.78 -24.74 17.92
CA ALA A 654 -2.34 -24.53 17.92
C ALA A 654 -1.59 -25.72 18.53
N ALA A 655 -2.10 -26.28 19.65
CA ALA A 655 -1.55 -27.46 20.27
C ALA A 655 -1.58 -28.70 19.36
N ILE A 656 -2.66 -28.89 18.59
CA ILE A 656 -2.76 -30.00 17.61
C ILE A 656 -1.76 -29.83 16.45
N VAL A 657 -1.57 -28.60 15.96
CA VAL A 657 -0.74 -28.35 14.77
C VAL A 657 0.75 -28.34 15.10
N PHE A 658 1.15 -27.82 16.26
CA PHE A 658 2.54 -27.51 16.59
C PHE A 658 3.07 -28.20 17.84
N GLY A 659 2.19 -28.68 18.74
CA GLY A 659 2.51 -29.28 20.04
C GLY A 659 3.08 -30.66 19.99
#